data_d3288316cc6d9ec63849c6befc840a19
#
_entry.id   d3288316cc6d9ec63849c6befc840a19
#
_cell.length_a   1.000
_cell.length_b   1.000
_cell.length_c   1.000
_cell.angle_alpha   90.00
_cell.angle_beta   90.00
_cell.angle_gamma   90.00
#
_symmetry.space_group_name_H-M   'P 1'
#
loop_
_entity.id
_entity.type
_entity.pdbx_description
1 polymer ?
#
loop_
_entity_poly.entity_id
_entity_poly.type
_entity_poly.pdbx_seq_one_letter_code
_entity_poly.pdbx_strand_id
1 'polypeptide(L)'
;FEVADAWKKEYRLDERPDLGGVVRSQRADVDLFFLNDGHGHFTRVPISGARFLDESGKPLTAEPDYFTLAARFYDVNGDGAPDLYVCNDFEDPDQFWLNDGQGGFRLVPALAMRETSNACMSVDFADVNRDSHVDVFTTDMLSPTLQTRQRQISTHTPLPKRVGLTSDRAQWMRNALQLARGDGSWAQAADFAGVAATDWSWGSAFVDVDLDGYEDLLVVNGHRWDIRDADGVNRLGSTMSPVPWNREQGEFPRLAARSVALRNAGDVHFTDASKAWSFGVDEAISQGIALADFNGDGALDVLVTRLDAPPVVYRNESGQPRVAVRLRGRSPNTRGIGANVTVKAASLPAQSREMTEGGYYLSGSDAELVFATAADSLVDISVRWRNGQRSELKRVSRNRLYEIDEQGASAAAPAIAATDTATPIFVDATALLGGHVHIDSPFDDFTRQPLLPTRLSQLGPGISWIDVDGDGREDIVVGTGAGGSLAILRNTSGKFVPLRASGAPARWDLTTILPVPAQGGGTTLLAGQSSYEAGSPAEALHVASVLGFPVHASAPGAPVSIAAPESASVGPLALADVNGDGLLDLFVGARVIPGTWPFPAPSHLYLRTSNGNFIPDTANAHTLASLGLLSDATFADLDGDGWPDLIVAAEWGPVRVLHNDHGRFRDITRELGLVGYTSRWNGLTVGDMDGDGRLDIIATSWGLNTPWSASADRPYELVVGNSGSRGPGLVFARNDSASGREMPQEPLPRLGLMLPGLHDRAGSFAAYAKMSVDEVLGSEAKAVGRIGATTFEHTLFLNRGNRFDARALPRAAQIAPAFGVVAADFDGDGREDLFLAQNFSPTETGTMRFDAGAGQLLFGNGDGAFHAATVRESGISILGDGRGAAAADYDGDGRVDLAVAQNGAATTLWHNVRGRQGLRVHLDGLAGNPLGVGAQLRIVSGTRRGPVREVRAGGGYWSMNGAITVLALPPDATALWVRWPLGREQIVPIASGQRDIHVRAAR
;
A
#
# COMPACT_ATOMS: atom_id res chain seq x y z
N PHE A 1 7.09 -36.03 -23.41
CA PHE A 1 5.66 -36.02 -23.74
C PHE A 1 5.56 -35.88 -25.23
N GLU A 2 5.26 -36.98 -25.97
CA GLU A 2 4.78 -36.88 -27.32
C GLU A 2 3.39 -36.29 -27.28
N VAL A 3 3.31 -35.02 -27.60
CA VAL A 3 2.03 -34.38 -27.86
C VAL A 3 1.64 -34.80 -29.25
N ALA A 4 0.82 -35.85 -29.33
CA ALA A 4 0.21 -36.27 -30.58
C ALA A 4 -0.59 -35.14 -31.22
N ASP A 5 -0.77 -35.20 -32.53
CA ASP A 5 -1.41 -34.26 -33.47
C ASP A 5 -2.85 -33.81 -33.13
N ALA A 6 -3.26 -33.83 -31.90
CA ALA A 6 -4.62 -33.52 -31.44
C ALA A 6 -4.74 -32.21 -30.64
N TRP A 7 -3.82 -31.27 -30.82
CA TRP A 7 -4.03 -29.92 -30.30
C TRP A 7 -5.03 -29.15 -31.16
N LYS A 8 -6.26 -29.61 -31.21
CA LYS A 8 -7.37 -28.67 -31.35
C LYS A 8 -7.42 -27.89 -30.05
N LYS A 9 -6.73 -26.77 -30.05
CA LYS A 9 -6.86 -25.78 -28.99
C LYS A 9 -8.33 -25.38 -28.94
N GLU A 10 -9.11 -26.02 -28.07
CA GLU A 10 -10.43 -25.53 -27.76
C GLU A 10 -10.21 -24.28 -26.88
N TYR A 11 -10.75 -23.18 -27.32
CA TYR A 11 -10.71 -21.94 -26.56
C TYR A 11 -12.06 -21.80 -25.86
N ARG A 12 -11.99 -21.35 -24.61
CA ARG A 12 -13.11 -20.88 -23.84
C ARG A 12 -13.33 -19.40 -24.19
N LEU A 13 -14.58 -19.01 -24.37
CA LEU A 13 -14.98 -17.60 -24.45
C LEU A 13 -15.61 -17.23 -23.11
N ASP A 14 -14.85 -16.55 -22.30
CA ASP A 14 -15.31 -16.11 -20.99
C ASP A 14 -15.88 -14.71 -21.09
N GLU A 15 -17.12 -14.54 -20.67
CA GLU A 15 -17.64 -13.20 -20.43
C GLU A 15 -16.96 -12.63 -19.17
N ARG A 16 -16.05 -11.69 -19.37
CA ARG A 16 -15.34 -10.96 -18.32
C ARG A 16 -15.78 -9.49 -18.38
N PRO A 17 -16.96 -9.17 -17.80
CA PRO A 17 -17.47 -7.78 -17.78
C PRO A 17 -16.49 -6.82 -17.09
N ASP A 18 -15.73 -7.33 -16.13
CA ASP A 18 -14.62 -6.66 -15.45
C ASP A 18 -13.51 -6.24 -16.42
N LEU A 19 -13.36 -6.95 -17.53
CA LEU A 19 -12.33 -6.74 -18.54
C LEU A 19 -12.87 -6.08 -19.84
N GLY A 20 -14.15 -5.74 -19.84
CA GLY A 20 -14.78 -5.01 -20.97
C GLY A 20 -15.33 -5.88 -22.07
N GLY A 21 -15.46 -7.19 -21.89
CA GLY A 21 -16.02 -8.04 -22.91
C GLY A 21 -15.73 -9.53 -22.78
N VAL A 22 -15.68 -10.20 -23.90
CA VAL A 22 -15.38 -11.63 -23.99
C VAL A 22 -13.86 -11.81 -24.14
N VAL A 23 -13.26 -12.53 -23.22
CA VAL A 23 -11.85 -12.97 -23.26
C VAL A 23 -11.79 -14.39 -23.80
N ARG A 24 -10.82 -14.65 -24.65
CA ARG A 24 -10.56 -15.98 -25.19
C ARG A 24 -9.43 -16.64 -24.41
N SER A 25 -9.77 -17.62 -23.56
CA SER A 25 -8.83 -18.40 -22.76
C SER A 25 -8.61 -19.78 -23.39
N GLN A 26 -7.41 -20.35 -23.21
CA GLN A 26 -7.15 -21.74 -23.59
C GLN A 26 -7.78 -22.68 -22.57
N ARG A 27 -8.25 -23.85 -23.00
CA ARG A 27 -8.73 -24.92 -22.12
C ARG A 27 -7.63 -25.93 -21.87
N ALA A 28 -7.53 -26.36 -20.62
CA ALA A 28 -6.76 -27.53 -20.21
C ALA A 28 -7.70 -28.70 -19.91
N ASP A 29 -7.14 -29.84 -19.51
CA ASP A 29 -7.89 -30.90 -18.88
C ASP A 29 -8.37 -30.45 -17.50
N VAL A 30 -9.54 -30.94 -17.07
CA VAL A 30 -10.07 -30.61 -15.73
C VAL A 30 -9.20 -31.20 -14.62
N ASP A 31 -9.06 -30.47 -13.54
CA ASP A 31 -8.40 -30.97 -12.34
C ASP A 31 -9.16 -32.14 -11.72
N LEU A 32 -8.43 -33.10 -11.16
CA LEU A 32 -9.02 -34.31 -10.60
C LEU A 32 -8.89 -34.34 -9.07
N PHE A 33 -10.02 -34.35 -8.40
CA PHE A 33 -10.07 -34.46 -6.93
C PHE A 33 -10.54 -35.88 -6.54
N PHE A 34 -9.76 -36.53 -5.65
CA PHE A 34 -10.08 -37.88 -5.20
C PHE A 34 -10.15 -37.95 -3.67
N LEU A 35 -11.16 -38.62 -3.16
CA LEU A 35 -11.27 -38.97 -1.75
C LEU A 35 -10.73 -40.39 -1.54
N ASN A 36 -9.84 -40.55 -0.55
CA ASN A 36 -9.33 -41.82 -0.08
C ASN A 36 -10.28 -42.40 1.00
N ASP A 37 -10.60 -43.67 0.89
CA ASP A 37 -11.42 -44.39 1.89
C ASP A 37 -10.62 -44.88 3.11
N GLY A 38 -9.30 -44.57 3.16
CA GLY A 38 -8.39 -45.05 4.21
C GLY A 38 -7.85 -46.46 3.98
N HIS A 39 -8.25 -47.11 2.92
CA HIS A 39 -7.84 -48.48 2.54
C HIS A 39 -7.09 -48.51 1.18
N GLY A 40 -6.74 -47.32 0.67
CA GLY A 40 -6.04 -47.19 -0.60
C GLY A 40 -6.95 -47.14 -1.83
N HIS A 41 -8.27 -47.09 -1.66
CA HIS A 41 -9.19 -46.84 -2.76
C HIS A 41 -9.53 -45.35 -2.86
N PHE A 42 -9.51 -44.82 -4.06
CA PHE A 42 -9.78 -43.42 -4.34
C PHE A 42 -11.05 -43.27 -5.17
N THR A 43 -11.95 -42.43 -4.69
CA THR A 43 -13.18 -42.09 -5.42
C THR A 43 -13.09 -40.66 -5.94
N ARG A 44 -13.24 -40.52 -7.26
CA ARG A 44 -13.27 -39.18 -7.88
C ARG A 44 -14.47 -38.37 -7.39
N VAL A 45 -14.23 -37.12 -7.03
CA VAL A 45 -15.27 -36.14 -6.70
C VAL A 45 -15.14 -34.99 -7.70
N PRO A 46 -16.22 -34.59 -8.39
CA PRO A 46 -16.19 -33.44 -9.27
C PRO A 46 -15.87 -32.15 -8.49
N ILE A 47 -15.02 -31.29 -9.05
CA ILE A 47 -14.75 -29.94 -8.51
C ILE A 47 -15.90 -29.01 -8.92
N SER A 48 -17.11 -29.37 -8.52
CA SER A 48 -18.35 -28.65 -8.83
C SER A 48 -19.47 -29.07 -7.89
N GLY A 49 -20.63 -28.42 -8.02
CA GLY A 49 -21.81 -28.71 -7.20
C GLY A 49 -21.68 -28.27 -5.73
N ALA A 50 -22.45 -28.86 -4.83
CA ALA A 50 -22.59 -28.38 -3.46
C ALA A 50 -21.32 -28.46 -2.59
N ARG A 51 -20.33 -29.23 -3.02
CA ARG A 51 -19.05 -29.36 -2.31
C ARG A 51 -18.05 -28.23 -2.62
N PHE A 52 -18.12 -27.68 -3.82
CA PHE A 52 -17.23 -26.62 -4.26
C PHE A 52 -18.05 -25.35 -4.56
N LEU A 53 -17.83 -24.33 -3.75
CA LEU A 53 -18.59 -23.10 -3.81
C LEU A 53 -17.73 -21.97 -4.41
N ASP A 54 -18.33 -21.12 -5.21
CA ASP A 54 -17.69 -19.91 -5.70
C ASP A 54 -17.43 -18.91 -4.55
N GLU A 55 -16.85 -17.75 -4.89
CA GLU A 55 -16.57 -16.67 -3.93
C GLU A 55 -17.82 -16.16 -3.22
N SER A 56 -18.99 -16.19 -3.88
CA SER A 56 -20.28 -15.79 -3.31
C SER A 56 -20.93 -16.85 -2.44
N GLY A 57 -20.35 -18.06 -2.39
CA GLY A 57 -20.89 -19.22 -1.66
C GLY A 57 -21.94 -20.00 -2.45
N LYS A 58 -22.04 -19.83 -3.76
CA LYS A 58 -22.91 -20.64 -4.62
C LYS A 58 -22.14 -21.86 -5.18
N PRO A 59 -22.82 -22.99 -5.39
CA PRO A 59 -22.21 -24.15 -6.01
C PRO A 59 -21.63 -23.84 -7.40
N LEU A 60 -20.40 -24.32 -7.66
CA LEU A 60 -19.82 -24.26 -8.99
C LEU A 60 -20.68 -25.09 -9.96
N THR A 61 -20.93 -24.52 -11.13
CA THR A 61 -21.76 -25.16 -12.18
C THR A 61 -20.95 -26.03 -13.14
N ALA A 62 -19.63 -25.84 -13.19
CA ALA A 62 -18.70 -26.61 -14.01
C ALA A 62 -17.39 -26.83 -13.25
N GLU A 63 -16.65 -27.86 -13.63
CA GLU A 63 -15.28 -28.08 -13.13
C GLU A 63 -14.33 -27.09 -13.79
N PRO A 64 -13.35 -26.53 -13.04
CA PRO A 64 -12.28 -25.71 -13.61
C PRO A 64 -11.46 -26.51 -14.65
N ASP A 65 -11.16 -25.88 -15.78
CA ASP A 65 -10.36 -26.44 -16.88
C ASP A 65 -9.13 -25.55 -17.14
N TYR A 66 -8.39 -25.25 -16.05
CA TYR A 66 -7.25 -24.35 -16.03
C TYR A 66 -5.94 -25.12 -16.18
N PHE A 67 -4.85 -24.40 -16.55
CA PHE A 67 -3.51 -25.01 -16.65
C PHE A 67 -2.86 -25.10 -15.28
N THR A 68 -3.26 -26.07 -14.49
CA THR A 68 -2.73 -26.29 -13.14
C THR A 68 -1.34 -26.92 -13.17
N LEU A 69 -0.37 -26.31 -12.47
CA LEU A 69 1.01 -26.81 -12.35
C LEU A 69 1.34 -27.39 -10.97
N ALA A 70 0.77 -26.85 -9.91
CA ALA A 70 0.97 -27.33 -8.55
C ALA A 70 -0.29 -27.14 -7.72
N ALA A 71 -0.45 -27.98 -6.69
CA ALA A 71 -1.52 -27.85 -5.72
C ALA A 71 -1.03 -28.30 -4.34
N ARG A 72 -1.43 -27.57 -3.29
CA ARG A 72 -0.99 -27.88 -1.94
C ARG A 72 -2.08 -27.68 -0.92
N PHE A 73 -2.19 -28.64 0.01
CA PHE A 73 -3.04 -28.55 1.17
C PHE A 73 -2.28 -27.97 2.36
N TYR A 74 -2.93 -27.06 3.10
CA TYR A 74 -2.41 -26.48 4.33
C TYR A 74 -3.58 -25.86 5.14
N ASP A 75 -3.58 -25.99 6.47
CA ASP A 75 -4.55 -25.33 7.36
C ASP A 75 -4.15 -23.86 7.56
N VAL A 76 -4.54 -23.00 6.63
CA VAL A 76 -4.09 -21.59 6.60
C VAL A 76 -4.80 -20.72 7.63
N ASN A 77 -6.06 -21.05 7.93
CA ASN A 77 -6.89 -20.28 8.87
C ASN A 77 -6.83 -20.83 10.32
N GLY A 78 -6.13 -21.94 10.56
CA GLY A 78 -5.91 -22.53 11.87
C GLY A 78 -7.13 -23.29 12.43
N ASP A 79 -8.14 -23.62 11.62
CA ASP A 79 -9.37 -24.31 12.07
C ASP A 79 -9.22 -25.84 12.19
N GLY A 80 -8.13 -26.40 11.68
CA GLY A 80 -7.81 -27.83 11.70
C GLY A 80 -8.25 -28.58 10.43
N ALA A 81 -8.85 -27.90 9.48
CA ALA A 81 -9.19 -28.45 8.17
C ALA A 81 -8.19 -27.94 7.12
N PRO A 82 -7.57 -28.81 6.31
CA PRO A 82 -6.63 -28.37 5.31
C PRO A 82 -7.34 -27.64 4.17
N ASP A 83 -6.97 -26.39 3.96
CA ASP A 83 -7.35 -25.58 2.82
C ASP A 83 -6.56 -26.00 1.58
N LEU A 84 -6.94 -25.56 0.39
CA LEU A 84 -6.31 -25.97 -0.87
C LEU A 84 -5.93 -24.75 -1.70
N TYR A 85 -4.66 -24.60 -2.00
CA TYR A 85 -4.18 -23.65 -2.99
C TYR A 85 -3.81 -24.38 -4.28
N VAL A 86 -4.25 -23.84 -5.42
CA VAL A 86 -4.02 -24.39 -6.77
C VAL A 86 -3.34 -23.32 -7.61
N CYS A 87 -2.13 -23.63 -8.05
CA CYS A 87 -1.32 -22.79 -8.92
C CYS A 87 -1.71 -22.97 -10.38
N ASN A 88 -2.11 -21.92 -11.04
CA ASN A 88 -2.48 -21.92 -12.43
C ASN A 88 -1.46 -21.17 -13.31
N ASP A 89 -1.29 -21.62 -14.54
CA ASP A 89 -0.49 -20.96 -15.56
C ASP A 89 -1.41 -20.18 -16.52
N PHE A 90 -0.84 -19.20 -17.22
CA PHE A 90 -1.51 -18.38 -18.23
C PHE A 90 -2.64 -17.47 -17.71
N GLU A 91 -3.80 -17.49 -18.37
CA GLU A 91 -4.85 -16.47 -18.21
C GLU A 91 -5.72 -16.65 -16.96
N ASP A 92 -5.68 -17.82 -16.35
CA ASP A 92 -6.54 -18.12 -15.21
C ASP A 92 -5.81 -17.84 -13.88
N PRO A 93 -6.42 -17.09 -12.95
CA PRO A 93 -5.79 -16.79 -11.66
C PRO A 93 -5.70 -18.05 -10.79
N ASP A 94 -4.73 -18.04 -9.88
CA ASP A 94 -4.65 -19.06 -8.84
C ASP A 94 -5.95 -19.19 -8.07
N GLN A 95 -6.24 -20.42 -7.63
CA GLN A 95 -7.42 -20.71 -6.83
C GLN A 95 -7.03 -21.03 -5.39
N PHE A 96 -7.66 -20.34 -4.46
CA PHE A 96 -7.49 -20.61 -3.05
C PHE A 96 -8.84 -21.00 -2.42
N TRP A 97 -8.94 -22.23 -1.93
CA TRP A 97 -10.13 -22.83 -1.42
C TRP A 97 -10.06 -23.04 0.08
N LEU A 98 -10.95 -22.41 0.86
CA LEU A 98 -11.09 -22.68 2.29
C LEU A 98 -12.01 -23.88 2.53
N ASN A 99 -11.56 -24.81 3.37
CA ASN A 99 -12.23 -26.04 3.74
C ASN A 99 -13.11 -25.79 4.96
N ASP A 100 -14.38 -26.20 4.92
CA ASP A 100 -15.35 -26.05 6.02
C ASP A 100 -15.22 -27.12 7.13
N GLY A 101 -14.21 -27.99 7.07
CA GLY A 101 -14.00 -29.10 7.98
C GLY A 101 -14.99 -30.28 7.80
N GLN A 102 -15.94 -30.16 6.88
CA GLN A 102 -16.91 -31.21 6.53
C GLN A 102 -16.69 -31.73 5.11
N GLY A 103 -15.63 -31.25 4.45
CA GLY A 103 -15.22 -31.60 3.10
C GLY A 103 -15.90 -30.77 2.02
N GLY A 104 -16.45 -29.64 2.37
CA GLY A 104 -16.86 -28.57 1.48
C GLY A 104 -15.73 -27.53 1.33
N PHE A 105 -15.59 -26.96 0.13
CA PHE A 105 -14.57 -25.96 -0.18
C PHE A 105 -15.24 -24.70 -0.73
N ARG A 106 -14.81 -23.53 -0.25
CA ARG A 106 -15.26 -22.25 -0.76
C ARG A 106 -14.08 -21.45 -1.27
N LEU A 107 -14.19 -20.91 -2.49
CA LEU A 107 -13.17 -20.05 -3.06
C LEU A 107 -13.03 -18.75 -2.27
N VAL A 108 -11.79 -18.38 -1.94
CA VAL A 108 -11.47 -17.11 -1.28
C VAL A 108 -11.91 -15.95 -2.17
N PRO A 109 -12.65 -14.95 -1.64
CA PRO A 109 -13.06 -13.80 -2.44
C PRO A 109 -11.90 -13.04 -3.06
N ALA A 110 -12.05 -12.57 -4.30
CA ALA A 110 -11.03 -11.79 -4.98
C ALA A 110 -10.63 -10.52 -4.21
N LEU A 111 -11.55 -9.93 -3.43
CA LEU A 111 -11.24 -8.78 -2.59
C LEU A 111 -10.31 -9.13 -1.41
N ALA A 112 -10.35 -10.38 -0.92
CA ALA A 112 -9.48 -10.84 0.17
C ALA A 112 -8.05 -11.14 -0.31
N MET A 113 -7.91 -11.66 -1.55
CA MET A 113 -6.60 -11.87 -2.22
C MET A 113 -6.69 -11.27 -3.63
N ARG A 114 -6.21 -10.04 -3.77
CA ARG A 114 -6.49 -9.15 -4.91
C ARG A 114 -5.56 -9.33 -6.10
N GLU A 115 -4.41 -9.93 -5.89
CA GLU A 115 -3.40 -10.19 -6.93
C GLU A 115 -2.83 -11.59 -6.76
N THR A 116 -2.53 -12.26 -7.89
CA THR A 116 -1.85 -13.55 -7.93
C THR A 116 -0.69 -13.51 -8.93
N SER A 117 0.13 -14.56 -8.96
CA SER A 117 1.09 -14.79 -10.03
C SER A 117 0.37 -14.99 -11.36
N ASN A 118 1.04 -14.70 -12.47
CA ASN A 118 0.51 -14.98 -13.82
C ASN A 118 0.76 -16.43 -14.25
N ALA A 119 1.90 -16.98 -13.86
CA ALA A 119 2.31 -18.34 -14.17
C ALA A 119 2.83 -19.00 -12.89
N CYS A 120 1.90 -19.38 -12.03
CA CYS A 120 2.24 -19.99 -10.75
C CYS A 120 2.82 -21.39 -10.92
N MET A 121 4.10 -21.56 -10.57
CA MET A 121 4.80 -22.85 -10.69
C MET A 121 4.76 -23.65 -9.39
N SER A 122 4.83 -22.97 -8.24
CA SER A 122 4.79 -23.64 -6.93
C SER A 122 4.24 -22.71 -5.86
N VAL A 123 3.75 -23.32 -4.76
CA VAL A 123 3.26 -22.61 -3.59
C VAL A 123 3.87 -23.20 -2.32
N ASP A 124 4.24 -22.34 -1.36
CA ASP A 124 4.61 -22.72 -0.01
C ASP A 124 4.01 -21.80 1.04
N PHE A 125 3.91 -22.28 2.28
CA PHE A 125 3.25 -21.63 3.40
C PHE A 125 4.18 -21.53 4.59
N ALA A 126 4.22 -20.37 5.23
CA ALA A 126 4.92 -20.15 6.48
C ALA A 126 4.35 -18.92 7.20
N ASP A 127 4.63 -18.77 8.48
CA ASP A 127 4.44 -17.55 9.27
C ASP A 127 5.77 -16.78 9.23
N VAL A 128 6.00 -16.01 8.14
CA VAL A 128 7.32 -15.39 7.87
C VAL A 128 7.63 -14.19 8.76
N ASN A 129 6.60 -13.59 9.39
CA ASN A 129 6.72 -12.43 10.25
C ASN A 129 6.47 -12.73 11.74
N ARG A 130 6.15 -13.98 12.07
CA ARG A 130 5.86 -14.46 13.44
C ARG A 130 4.67 -13.79 14.11
N ASP A 131 3.67 -13.41 13.31
CA ASP A 131 2.40 -12.86 13.81
C ASP A 131 1.34 -13.92 14.11
N SER A 132 1.67 -15.20 13.93
CA SER A 132 0.81 -16.38 14.12
C SER A 132 -0.25 -16.56 13.01
N HIS A 133 -0.14 -15.87 11.89
CA HIS A 133 -0.95 -16.09 10.71
C HIS A 133 -0.07 -16.69 9.59
N VAL A 134 -0.69 -17.50 8.75
CA VAL A 134 0.04 -18.22 7.71
C VAL A 134 0.08 -17.39 6.43
N ASP A 135 1.29 -17.07 5.98
CA ASP A 135 1.54 -16.38 4.74
C ASP A 135 1.70 -17.36 3.58
N VAL A 136 1.50 -16.89 2.35
CA VAL A 136 1.54 -17.71 1.14
C VAL A 136 2.57 -17.15 0.18
N PHE A 137 3.50 -17.95 -0.28
CA PHE A 137 4.45 -17.59 -1.33
C PHE A 137 4.20 -18.41 -2.59
N THR A 138 4.18 -17.76 -3.75
CA THR A 138 4.09 -18.41 -5.06
C THR A 138 5.22 -17.96 -5.97
N THR A 139 5.70 -18.86 -6.83
CA THR A 139 6.78 -18.58 -7.78
C THR A 139 6.25 -18.27 -9.18
N ASP A 140 7.00 -17.42 -9.91
CA ASP A 140 6.73 -17.02 -11.29
C ASP A 140 8.06 -16.71 -12.01
N MET A 141 8.01 -16.06 -13.18
CA MET A 141 9.12 -15.96 -14.14
C MET A 141 9.70 -14.53 -14.27
N LEU A 142 9.83 -13.77 -13.19
CA LEU A 142 10.44 -12.44 -13.26
C LEU A 142 11.94 -12.49 -12.98
N SER A 143 12.77 -12.05 -13.95
CA SER A 143 14.22 -11.96 -13.72
C SER A 143 14.58 -10.85 -12.72
N PRO A 144 15.54 -11.09 -11.79
CA PRO A 144 16.05 -10.07 -10.90
C PRO A 144 16.86 -8.98 -11.64
N THR A 145 17.41 -9.29 -12.81
CA THR A 145 18.24 -8.36 -13.57
C THR A 145 17.43 -7.55 -14.57
N LEU A 146 17.65 -6.24 -14.60
CA LEU A 146 17.00 -5.35 -15.54
C LEU A 146 17.36 -5.73 -16.99
N GLN A 147 18.59 -6.14 -17.22
CA GLN A 147 19.08 -6.54 -18.53
C GLN A 147 18.29 -7.72 -19.12
N THR A 148 17.99 -8.74 -18.31
CA THR A 148 17.17 -9.87 -18.76
C THR A 148 15.72 -9.43 -19.00
N ARG A 149 15.14 -8.62 -18.09
CA ARG A 149 13.78 -8.09 -18.26
C ARG A 149 13.61 -7.32 -19.56
N GLN A 150 14.62 -6.54 -19.98
CA GLN A 150 14.58 -5.77 -21.22
C GLN A 150 14.65 -6.64 -22.48
N ARG A 151 15.11 -7.88 -22.36
CA ARG A 151 15.16 -8.87 -23.46
C ARG A 151 13.90 -9.70 -23.55
N GLN A 152 13.17 -9.84 -22.47
CA GLN A 152 11.98 -10.70 -22.39
C GLN A 152 10.71 -9.90 -22.68
N ILE A 153 9.78 -10.52 -23.40
CA ILE A 153 8.42 -10.01 -23.55
C ILE A 153 7.54 -10.54 -22.43
N SER A 154 6.49 -9.80 -22.09
CA SER A 154 5.39 -10.36 -21.31
C SER A 154 4.57 -11.30 -22.21
N THR A 155 4.27 -12.50 -21.70
CA THR A 155 3.35 -13.42 -22.36
C THR A 155 1.89 -13.04 -22.12
N HIS A 156 1.68 -12.17 -21.14
CA HIS A 156 0.37 -11.68 -20.74
C HIS A 156 0.07 -10.32 -21.36
N THR A 157 -1.14 -10.16 -21.91
CA THR A 157 -1.64 -8.85 -22.37
C THR A 157 -2.28 -8.15 -21.18
N PRO A 158 -1.71 -7.05 -20.69
CA PRO A 158 -2.30 -6.34 -19.58
C PRO A 158 -3.70 -5.84 -19.92
N LEU A 159 -4.63 -6.01 -19.01
CA LEU A 159 -6.02 -5.61 -19.21
C LEU A 159 -6.25 -4.18 -18.70
N PRO A 160 -7.15 -3.41 -19.34
CA PRO A 160 -7.46 -2.06 -18.91
C PRO A 160 -7.99 -2.03 -17.49
N LYS A 161 -7.36 -1.23 -16.63
CA LYS A 161 -7.79 -1.03 -15.24
C LYS A 161 -8.98 -0.10 -15.18
N ARG A 162 -9.98 -0.44 -14.39
CA ARG A 162 -11.15 0.39 -14.13
C ARG A 162 -11.02 1.04 -12.75
N VAL A 163 -11.39 2.31 -12.68
CA VAL A 163 -11.43 3.04 -11.41
C VAL A 163 -12.41 2.38 -10.45
N GLY A 164 -12.01 2.22 -9.20
CA GLY A 164 -12.82 1.59 -8.15
C GLY A 164 -12.95 0.07 -8.25
N LEU A 165 -12.45 -0.57 -9.32
CA LEU A 165 -12.42 -2.02 -9.42
C LEU A 165 -11.15 -2.58 -8.76
N THR A 166 -11.32 -3.22 -7.62
CA THR A 166 -10.23 -3.82 -6.82
C THR A 166 -10.41 -5.32 -6.61
N SER A 167 -11.48 -5.90 -7.20
CA SER A 167 -11.87 -7.31 -7.01
C SER A 167 -11.75 -8.15 -8.29
N ASP A 168 -10.90 -7.76 -9.22
CA ASP A 168 -10.67 -8.44 -10.49
C ASP A 168 -9.56 -9.52 -10.43
N ARG A 169 -8.92 -9.70 -9.26
CA ARG A 169 -7.81 -10.64 -9.02
C ARG A 169 -6.76 -10.58 -10.16
N ALA A 170 -6.13 -9.41 -10.27
CA ALA A 170 -5.13 -9.16 -11.30
C ALA A 170 -3.95 -10.15 -11.19
N GLN A 171 -3.45 -10.60 -12.34
CA GLN A 171 -2.30 -11.49 -12.44
C GLN A 171 -1.07 -10.70 -12.90
N TRP A 172 0.06 -10.91 -12.21
CA TRP A 172 1.32 -10.26 -12.55
C TRP A 172 2.43 -11.27 -12.66
N MET A 173 3.24 -11.13 -13.70
CA MET A 173 4.40 -11.99 -13.94
C MET A 173 5.52 -11.66 -12.95
N ARG A 174 5.34 -12.11 -11.72
CA ARG A 174 6.30 -12.02 -10.61
C ARG A 174 5.92 -13.00 -9.52
N ASN A 175 6.87 -13.37 -8.69
CA ASN A 175 6.53 -14.07 -7.45
C ASN A 175 5.55 -13.24 -6.62
N ALA A 176 4.66 -13.92 -5.90
CA ALA A 176 3.79 -13.26 -4.94
C ALA A 176 4.09 -13.75 -3.52
N LEU A 177 4.14 -12.81 -2.57
CA LEU A 177 4.13 -13.08 -1.14
C LEU A 177 2.89 -12.43 -0.56
N GLN A 178 1.94 -13.25 -0.14
CA GLN A 178 0.67 -12.85 0.42
C GLN A 178 0.78 -12.88 1.95
N LEU A 179 0.96 -11.73 2.58
CA LEU A 179 0.99 -11.61 4.04
C LEU A 179 -0.44 -11.63 4.60
N ALA A 180 -0.72 -12.56 5.47
CA ALA A 180 -2.02 -12.67 6.12
C ALA A 180 -2.25 -11.54 7.13
N ARG A 181 -3.43 -10.92 7.15
CA ARG A 181 -3.77 -9.84 8.08
C ARG A 181 -4.53 -10.30 9.33
N GLY A 182 -4.85 -11.59 9.41
CA GLY A 182 -5.63 -12.16 10.53
C GLY A 182 -7.14 -11.87 10.46
N ASP A 183 -7.62 -11.16 9.46
CA ASP A 183 -9.04 -10.88 9.18
C ASP A 183 -9.63 -11.72 8.03
N GLY A 184 -8.85 -12.64 7.49
CA GLY A 184 -9.20 -13.45 6.32
C GLY A 184 -8.85 -12.77 4.99
N SER A 185 -8.07 -11.68 5.03
CA SER A 185 -7.50 -11.03 3.86
C SER A 185 -5.97 -11.08 3.86
N TRP A 186 -5.38 -10.87 2.67
CA TRP A 186 -3.93 -10.91 2.45
C TRP A 186 -3.44 -9.63 1.78
N ALA A 187 -2.17 -9.27 2.07
CA ALA A 187 -1.44 -8.19 1.42
C ALA A 187 -0.38 -8.77 0.50
N GLN A 188 -0.43 -8.46 -0.77
CA GLN A 188 0.66 -8.81 -1.67
C GLN A 188 1.88 -7.92 -1.39
N ALA A 189 2.98 -8.52 -0.92
CA ALA A 189 4.15 -7.83 -0.36
C ALA A 189 5.49 -8.29 -0.97
N ALA A 190 5.50 -8.89 -2.17
CA ALA A 190 6.72 -9.49 -2.71
C ALA A 190 7.83 -8.47 -3.03
N ASP A 191 7.47 -7.27 -3.53
CA ASP A 191 8.45 -6.19 -3.72
C ASP A 191 8.95 -5.64 -2.38
N PHE A 192 8.05 -5.45 -1.42
CA PHE A 192 8.37 -5.03 -0.05
C PHE A 192 9.34 -5.99 0.65
N ALA A 193 9.12 -7.28 0.46
CA ALA A 193 9.95 -8.33 1.03
C ALA A 193 11.26 -8.57 0.26
N GLY A 194 11.38 -8.08 -0.97
CA GLY A 194 12.53 -8.34 -1.83
C GLY A 194 12.53 -9.71 -2.50
N VAL A 195 11.36 -10.36 -2.60
CA VAL A 195 11.22 -11.72 -3.16
C VAL A 195 10.49 -11.76 -4.51
N ALA A 196 10.11 -10.60 -5.05
CA ALA A 196 9.29 -10.50 -6.28
C ALA A 196 9.94 -11.11 -7.53
N ALA A 197 11.26 -11.23 -7.57
CA ALA A 197 11.99 -11.62 -8.76
C ALA A 197 13.15 -12.56 -8.42
N THR A 198 13.03 -13.80 -8.84
CA THR A 198 14.05 -14.86 -8.61
C THR A 198 14.47 -15.57 -9.89
N ASP A 199 14.10 -15.03 -11.08
CA ASP A 199 14.27 -15.59 -12.42
C ASP A 199 13.12 -16.53 -12.81
N TRP A 200 13.31 -17.46 -13.74
CA TRP A 200 12.32 -18.47 -14.11
C TRP A 200 12.27 -19.55 -13.03
N SER A 201 11.37 -19.38 -12.09
CA SER A 201 11.33 -20.15 -10.84
C SER A 201 10.36 -21.31 -10.93
N TRP A 202 10.79 -22.49 -10.46
CA TRP A 202 9.97 -23.70 -10.44
C TRP A 202 9.57 -24.11 -9.03
N GLY A 203 10.49 -24.67 -8.27
CA GLY A 203 10.25 -25.09 -6.91
C GLY A 203 10.69 -24.05 -5.89
N SER A 204 9.93 -23.93 -4.81
CA SER A 204 10.30 -23.10 -3.65
C SER A 204 10.09 -23.86 -2.35
N ALA A 205 10.84 -23.48 -1.30
CA ALA A 205 10.67 -24.04 0.03
C ALA A 205 11.01 -23.00 1.10
N PHE A 206 10.09 -22.82 2.05
CA PHE A 206 10.37 -22.13 3.30
C PHE A 206 11.08 -23.07 4.27
N VAL A 207 12.22 -22.67 4.78
CA VAL A 207 13.01 -23.42 5.75
C VAL A 207 13.92 -22.46 6.52
N ASP A 208 14.03 -22.62 7.82
CA ASP A 208 14.98 -21.89 8.66
C ASP A 208 16.37 -22.51 8.47
N VAL A 209 17.13 -22.01 7.48
CA VAL A 209 18.43 -22.59 7.07
C VAL A 209 19.50 -22.32 8.11
N ASP A 210 19.56 -21.11 8.66
CA ASP A 210 20.58 -20.71 9.63
C ASP A 210 20.12 -20.89 11.08
N LEU A 211 18.89 -21.37 11.28
CA LEU A 211 18.29 -21.67 12.58
C LEU A 211 18.25 -20.45 13.51
N ASP A 212 17.86 -19.31 12.96
CA ASP A 212 17.66 -18.06 13.71
C ASP A 212 16.21 -17.87 14.23
N GLY A 213 15.31 -18.77 13.83
CA GLY A 213 13.88 -18.79 14.25
C GLY A 213 12.93 -18.19 13.26
N TYR A 214 13.38 -17.78 12.07
CA TYR A 214 12.57 -17.29 10.97
C TYR A 214 12.78 -18.15 9.72
N GLU A 215 11.72 -18.43 8.97
CA GLU A 215 11.86 -19.17 7.72
C GLU A 215 12.49 -18.31 6.65
N ASP A 216 13.57 -18.83 6.08
CA ASP A 216 14.21 -18.37 4.86
C ASP A 216 13.49 -18.96 3.64
N LEU A 217 13.82 -18.46 2.46
CA LEU A 217 13.22 -18.89 1.22
C LEU A 217 14.26 -19.41 0.25
N LEU A 218 14.14 -20.67 -0.14
CA LEU A 218 14.93 -21.29 -1.20
C LEU A 218 14.09 -21.37 -2.47
N VAL A 219 14.66 -20.96 -3.62
CA VAL A 219 13.99 -21.01 -4.93
C VAL A 219 14.92 -21.61 -5.96
N VAL A 220 14.43 -22.57 -6.73
CA VAL A 220 15.18 -23.24 -7.80
C VAL A 220 14.69 -22.77 -9.18
N ASN A 221 15.65 -22.48 -10.07
CA ASN A 221 15.44 -21.68 -11.27
C ASN A 221 15.98 -22.34 -12.53
N GLY A 222 15.52 -21.85 -13.68
CA GLY A 222 16.04 -22.15 -15.01
C GLY A 222 15.02 -22.84 -15.92
N HIS A 223 15.17 -22.62 -17.20
CA HIS A 223 14.38 -23.26 -18.23
C HIS A 223 15.29 -23.69 -19.40
N ARG A 224 14.87 -24.70 -20.17
CA ARG A 224 15.71 -25.16 -21.27
C ARG A 224 15.97 -24.09 -22.32
N TRP A 225 14.96 -23.28 -22.58
CA TRP A 225 14.99 -22.21 -23.58
C TRP A 225 14.32 -20.95 -23.02
N ASP A 226 14.88 -19.78 -23.30
CA ASP A 226 14.21 -18.51 -22.99
C ASP A 226 13.17 -18.20 -24.07
N ILE A 227 12.03 -18.86 -24.00
CA ILE A 227 10.92 -18.68 -24.95
C ILE A 227 10.28 -17.28 -24.89
N ARG A 228 10.68 -16.48 -23.93
CA ARG A 228 10.30 -15.08 -23.77
C ARG A 228 11.30 -14.11 -24.40
N ASP A 229 12.42 -14.58 -24.95
CA ASP A 229 13.39 -13.73 -25.64
C ASP A 229 12.73 -13.02 -26.82
N ALA A 230 12.60 -11.70 -26.75
CA ALA A 230 11.87 -10.88 -27.70
C ALA A 230 12.50 -10.94 -29.11
N ASP A 231 13.83 -11.07 -29.19
CA ASP A 231 14.51 -11.23 -30.48
C ASP A 231 14.22 -12.60 -31.12
N GLY A 232 14.11 -13.66 -30.29
CA GLY A 232 13.66 -14.99 -30.74
C GLY A 232 12.24 -14.96 -31.26
N VAL A 233 11.33 -14.38 -30.47
CA VAL A 233 9.91 -14.22 -30.88
C VAL A 233 9.79 -13.43 -32.18
N ASN A 234 10.54 -12.35 -32.35
CA ASN A 234 10.53 -11.54 -33.58
C ASN A 234 11.07 -12.31 -34.78
N ARG A 235 12.08 -13.18 -34.60
CA ARG A 235 12.60 -14.04 -35.70
C ARG A 235 11.56 -15.04 -36.18
N LEU A 236 10.75 -15.59 -35.29
CA LEU A 236 9.68 -16.51 -35.64
C LEU A 236 8.53 -15.83 -36.39
N GLY A 237 8.41 -14.51 -36.23
CA GLY A 237 7.39 -13.67 -36.84
C GLY A 237 6.00 -13.85 -36.23
N SER A 238 5.08 -12.97 -36.59
CA SER A 238 3.69 -13.00 -36.14
C SER A 238 2.85 -14.14 -36.75
N THR A 239 3.47 -15.00 -37.56
CA THR A 239 2.85 -16.19 -38.07
C THR A 239 2.87 -17.26 -37.00
N MET A 240 1.79 -17.35 -36.24
CA MET A 240 1.39 -18.57 -35.53
C MET A 240 1.06 -19.63 -36.61
N SER A 241 2.08 -20.02 -37.39
CA SER A 241 2.05 -21.24 -38.19
C SER A 241 2.22 -22.39 -37.20
N PRO A 242 1.51 -23.51 -37.33
CA PRO A 242 1.76 -24.68 -36.51
C PRO A 242 3.10 -25.30 -36.94
N VAL A 243 4.20 -24.62 -36.67
CA VAL A 243 5.54 -25.19 -36.78
C VAL A 243 5.68 -26.15 -35.60
N PRO A 244 6.14 -27.40 -35.84
CA PRO A 244 6.36 -28.33 -34.74
C PRO A 244 7.25 -27.70 -33.70
N TRP A 245 6.78 -27.65 -32.41
CA TRP A 245 7.46 -27.10 -31.26
C TRP A 245 8.97 -27.40 -31.22
N ASN A 246 9.37 -28.56 -31.66
CA ASN A 246 10.77 -28.98 -31.72
C ASN A 246 11.66 -28.19 -32.73
N ARG A 247 11.10 -27.50 -33.70
CA ARG A 247 11.84 -26.63 -34.62
C ARG A 247 11.98 -25.22 -34.15
N GLU A 248 11.02 -24.75 -33.37
CA GLU A 248 11.00 -23.39 -32.83
C GLU A 248 12.05 -23.21 -31.72
N GLN A 249 12.35 -24.25 -30.95
CA GLN A 249 13.26 -24.20 -29.81
C GLN A 249 14.68 -23.74 -30.17
N GLY A 250 15.17 -24.05 -31.38
CA GLY A 250 16.50 -23.61 -31.83
C GLY A 250 16.66 -22.10 -32.03
N GLU A 251 15.55 -21.34 -32.03
CA GLU A 251 15.57 -19.90 -32.20
C GLU A 251 15.75 -19.14 -30.86
N PHE A 252 15.59 -19.83 -29.75
CA PHE A 252 15.70 -19.25 -28.41
C PHE A 252 17.04 -19.58 -27.74
N PRO A 253 17.61 -18.65 -26.97
CA PRO A 253 18.79 -18.94 -26.14
C PRO A 253 18.42 -19.90 -24.99
N ARG A 254 19.41 -20.61 -24.45
CA ARG A 254 19.23 -21.38 -23.22
C ARG A 254 19.05 -20.41 -22.05
N LEU A 255 18.20 -20.80 -21.11
CA LEU A 255 17.94 -20.05 -19.87
C LEU A 255 18.39 -20.90 -18.66
N ALA A 256 19.67 -21.20 -18.59
CA ALA A 256 20.24 -21.71 -17.34
C ALA A 256 20.32 -20.55 -16.34
N ALA A 257 19.79 -20.75 -15.14
CA ALA A 257 19.74 -19.72 -14.11
C ALA A 257 20.29 -20.26 -12.79
N ARG A 258 20.72 -19.36 -11.91
CA ARG A 258 21.13 -19.71 -10.55
C ARG A 258 19.91 -19.89 -9.68
N SER A 259 19.89 -20.95 -8.88
CA SER A 259 18.98 -21.06 -7.75
C SER A 259 19.35 -20.02 -6.69
N VAL A 260 18.38 -19.53 -5.91
CA VAL A 260 18.59 -18.47 -4.92
C VAL A 260 18.17 -18.92 -3.53
N ALA A 261 18.93 -18.47 -2.53
CA ALA A 261 18.61 -18.56 -1.12
C ALA A 261 18.44 -17.15 -0.57
N LEU A 262 17.28 -16.87 -0.03
CA LEU A 262 16.90 -15.56 0.49
C LEU A 262 16.70 -15.66 2.00
N ARG A 263 17.55 -14.99 2.77
CA ARG A 263 17.56 -14.99 4.23
C ARG A 263 16.54 -14.01 4.76
N ASN A 264 15.68 -14.45 5.66
CA ASN A 264 14.73 -13.64 6.40
C ASN A 264 15.32 -13.25 7.76
N ALA A 265 15.48 -11.95 8.02
CA ALA A 265 15.97 -11.46 9.31
C ALA A 265 14.85 -11.14 10.32
N GLY A 266 13.61 -11.53 10.05
CA GLY A 266 12.46 -11.38 10.95
C GLY A 266 11.63 -10.10 10.77
N ASP A 267 11.94 -9.27 9.79
CA ASP A 267 11.24 -8.00 9.50
C ASP A 267 10.49 -8.00 8.15
N VAL A 268 10.23 -9.20 7.59
CA VAL A 268 9.67 -9.39 6.24
C VAL A 268 10.59 -8.79 5.16
N HIS A 269 11.88 -8.76 5.39
CA HIS A 269 12.87 -8.36 4.41
C HIS A 269 13.87 -9.49 4.16
N PHE A 270 13.79 -10.04 2.96
CA PHE A 270 14.68 -11.13 2.55
C PHE A 270 15.91 -10.59 1.83
N THR A 271 17.07 -11.07 2.20
CA THR A 271 18.35 -10.70 1.59
C THR A 271 19.00 -11.91 0.91
N ASP A 272 19.66 -11.68 -0.23
CA ASP A 272 20.32 -12.76 -0.97
C ASP A 272 21.52 -13.32 -0.17
N ALA A 273 21.36 -14.53 0.34
CA ALA A 273 22.35 -15.32 1.05
C ALA A 273 22.98 -16.44 0.19
N SER A 274 22.60 -16.55 -1.09
CA SER A 274 23.02 -17.64 -1.99
C SER A 274 24.52 -17.87 -1.98
N LYS A 275 25.31 -16.80 -2.07
CA LYS A 275 26.77 -16.88 -2.03
C LYS A 275 27.30 -17.31 -0.66
N ALA A 276 26.73 -16.77 0.42
CA ALA A 276 27.16 -17.07 1.79
C ALA A 276 26.90 -18.53 2.17
N TRP A 277 25.76 -19.06 1.68
CA TRP A 277 25.34 -20.44 1.94
C TRP A 277 25.78 -21.43 0.84
N SER A 278 26.52 -20.96 -0.16
CA SER A 278 26.96 -21.75 -1.31
C SER A 278 25.79 -22.46 -2.04
N PHE A 279 24.61 -21.86 -2.05
CA PHE A 279 23.44 -22.37 -2.73
C PHE A 279 23.35 -21.78 -4.14
N GLY A 280 23.07 -22.60 -5.15
CA GLY A 280 22.90 -22.15 -6.52
C GLY A 280 24.15 -21.48 -7.12
N VAL A 281 25.33 -21.98 -6.80
CA VAL A 281 26.61 -21.39 -7.25
C VAL A 281 26.86 -21.49 -8.75
N ASP A 282 26.25 -22.45 -9.41
CA ASP A 282 26.30 -22.69 -10.86
C ASP A 282 24.93 -22.43 -11.54
N GLU A 283 24.99 -22.06 -12.81
CA GLU A 283 23.80 -21.90 -13.62
C GLU A 283 23.34 -23.26 -14.11
N ALA A 284 22.08 -23.60 -13.85
CA ALA A 284 21.50 -24.89 -14.21
C ALA A 284 20.01 -24.73 -14.57
N ILE A 285 19.35 -25.79 -14.93
CA ILE A 285 17.90 -25.86 -15.09
C ILE A 285 17.40 -26.71 -13.93
N SER A 286 17.12 -26.07 -12.82
CA SER A 286 16.70 -26.70 -11.57
C SER A 286 15.19 -26.64 -11.44
N GLN A 287 14.52 -27.74 -11.03
CA GLN A 287 13.07 -27.79 -11.00
C GLN A 287 12.49 -28.23 -9.66
N GLY A 288 12.80 -29.44 -9.19
CA GLY A 288 12.30 -29.95 -7.93
C GLY A 288 13.25 -29.65 -6.78
N ILE A 289 12.69 -29.37 -5.61
CA ILE A 289 13.40 -29.17 -4.35
C ILE A 289 12.77 -30.05 -3.27
N ALA A 290 13.60 -30.72 -2.47
CA ALA A 290 13.15 -31.54 -1.36
C ALA A 290 14.07 -31.36 -0.14
N LEU A 291 13.49 -31.40 1.05
CA LEU A 291 14.17 -31.22 2.32
C LEU A 291 14.16 -32.54 3.10
N ALA A 292 15.32 -32.92 3.65
CA ALA A 292 15.46 -34.06 4.57
C ALA A 292 16.76 -33.92 5.34
N ASP A 293 16.83 -34.45 6.56
CA ASP A 293 18.09 -34.64 7.30
C ASP A 293 18.77 -35.92 6.83
N PHE A 294 19.69 -35.82 5.87
CA PHE A 294 20.38 -36.99 5.27
C PHE A 294 21.49 -37.56 6.15
N ASN A 295 22.04 -36.79 7.06
CA ASN A 295 23.19 -37.20 7.87
C ASN A 295 22.82 -37.46 9.35
N GLY A 296 21.58 -37.18 9.76
CA GLY A 296 21.06 -37.41 11.11
C GLY A 296 21.55 -36.38 12.12
N ASP A 297 21.98 -35.19 11.68
CA ASP A 297 22.48 -34.14 12.59
C ASP A 297 21.37 -33.22 13.08
N GLY A 298 20.13 -33.33 12.57
CA GLY A 298 18.94 -32.60 12.95
C GLY A 298 18.80 -31.23 12.24
N ALA A 299 19.62 -30.91 11.23
CA ALA A 299 19.41 -29.83 10.30
C ALA A 299 18.85 -30.39 8.99
N LEU A 300 17.94 -29.65 8.34
CA LEU A 300 17.43 -30.09 7.06
C LEU A 300 18.44 -29.76 5.95
N ASP A 301 18.83 -30.81 5.22
CA ASP A 301 19.60 -30.73 3.98
C ASP A 301 18.68 -30.52 2.79
N VAL A 302 19.23 -30.13 1.64
CA VAL A 302 18.43 -29.79 0.45
C VAL A 302 18.86 -30.66 -0.75
N LEU A 303 17.91 -31.36 -1.35
CA LEU A 303 18.07 -32.05 -2.63
C LEU A 303 17.41 -31.24 -3.75
N VAL A 304 18.16 -30.94 -4.81
CA VAL A 304 17.67 -30.24 -5.99
C VAL A 304 17.81 -31.11 -7.24
N THR A 305 16.72 -31.33 -7.96
CA THR A 305 16.74 -32.02 -9.26
C THR A 305 17.05 -31.06 -10.38
N ARG A 306 17.82 -31.51 -11.37
CA ARG A 306 18.23 -30.71 -12.51
C ARG A 306 17.88 -31.39 -13.82
N LEU A 307 17.42 -30.59 -14.79
CA LEU A 307 17.20 -31.07 -16.14
C LEU A 307 18.55 -31.14 -16.88
N ASP A 308 18.83 -32.24 -17.56
CA ASP A 308 20.07 -32.49 -18.31
C ASP A 308 21.38 -32.46 -17.47
N ALA A 309 21.26 -32.61 -16.14
CA ALA A 309 22.41 -32.63 -15.23
C ALA A 309 22.14 -33.51 -13.98
N PRO A 310 23.18 -33.98 -13.29
CA PRO A 310 23.01 -34.72 -12.03
C PRO A 310 22.27 -33.85 -10.98
N PRO A 311 21.47 -34.48 -10.10
CA PRO A 311 20.94 -33.81 -8.95
C PRO A 311 22.04 -33.31 -8.02
N VAL A 312 21.75 -32.34 -7.19
CA VAL A 312 22.67 -31.75 -6.20
C VAL A 312 22.08 -31.91 -4.81
N VAL A 313 22.92 -32.33 -3.88
CA VAL A 313 22.62 -32.33 -2.44
C VAL A 313 23.43 -31.23 -1.78
N TYR A 314 22.75 -30.32 -1.10
CA TYR A 314 23.38 -29.32 -0.24
C TYR A 314 23.23 -29.78 1.20
N ARG A 315 24.36 -30.00 1.87
CA ARG A 315 24.38 -30.32 3.30
C ARG A 315 24.30 -29.04 4.10
N ASN A 316 23.37 -28.97 5.03
CA ASN A 316 23.27 -27.86 5.96
C ASN A 316 24.29 -28.06 7.11
N GLU A 317 25.28 -27.19 7.18
CA GLU A 317 26.32 -27.20 8.20
C GLU A 317 26.05 -26.24 9.36
N SER A 318 24.80 -25.78 9.55
CA SER A 318 24.45 -24.93 10.68
C SER A 318 24.69 -25.66 12.01
N GLY A 319 25.56 -25.09 12.82
CA GLY A 319 25.84 -25.60 14.18
C GLY A 319 24.88 -25.06 15.25
N GLN A 320 23.82 -24.31 14.84
CA GLN A 320 22.92 -23.66 15.80
C GLN A 320 22.04 -24.67 16.54
N PRO A 321 21.70 -24.38 17.80
CA PRO A 321 20.87 -25.26 18.62
C PRO A 321 19.44 -25.35 18.11
N ARG A 322 18.90 -26.58 18.08
CA ARG A 322 17.61 -26.89 17.47
C ARG A 322 16.87 -28.02 18.15
N VAL A 323 15.65 -28.26 17.79
CA VAL A 323 14.88 -29.49 18.00
C VAL A 323 14.30 -29.97 16.68
N ALA A 324 14.36 -31.27 16.43
CA ALA A 324 13.68 -31.92 15.32
C ALA A 324 12.46 -32.69 15.84
N VAL A 325 11.38 -32.70 15.06
CA VAL A 325 10.12 -33.35 15.45
C VAL A 325 9.64 -34.25 14.32
N ARG A 326 9.41 -35.53 14.64
CA ARG A 326 8.70 -36.51 13.82
C ARG A 326 7.42 -36.93 14.52
N LEU A 327 6.36 -37.14 13.76
CA LEU A 327 5.07 -37.53 14.28
C LEU A 327 4.78 -38.99 13.98
N ARG A 328 4.17 -39.68 14.96
CA ARG A 328 3.58 -41.01 14.81
C ARG A 328 2.07 -40.88 14.95
N GLY A 329 1.39 -40.73 13.83
CA GLY A 329 -0.07 -40.66 13.77
C GLY A 329 -0.71 -42.03 13.87
N ARG A 330 -1.99 -42.03 14.12
CA ARG A 330 -2.82 -43.25 14.06
C ARG A 330 -3.12 -43.66 12.63
N SER A 331 -3.16 -44.97 12.34
CA SER A 331 -3.58 -45.43 11.02
C SER A 331 -4.96 -44.86 10.66
N PRO A 332 -5.17 -44.42 9.40
CA PRO A 332 -4.28 -44.56 8.25
C PRO A 332 -3.22 -43.45 8.11
N ASN A 333 -3.28 -42.33 8.87
CA ASN A 333 -2.36 -41.19 8.81
C ASN A 333 -1.17 -41.41 9.75
N THR A 334 -0.30 -42.34 9.41
CA THR A 334 0.80 -42.79 10.28
C THR A 334 1.92 -41.75 10.45
N ARG A 335 1.98 -40.72 9.59
CA ARG A 335 2.97 -39.65 9.68
C ARG A 335 2.42 -38.37 10.32
N GLY A 336 1.13 -38.36 10.74
CA GLY A 336 0.50 -37.22 11.37
C GLY A 336 0.33 -36.01 10.44
N ILE A 337 0.17 -36.24 9.13
CA ILE A 337 0.00 -35.16 8.13
C ILE A 337 -1.23 -34.33 8.48
N GLY A 338 -1.06 -33.00 8.42
CA GLY A 338 -2.07 -32.00 8.82
C GLY A 338 -2.09 -31.73 10.33
N ALA A 339 -1.14 -32.29 11.12
CA ALA A 339 -0.96 -31.89 12.50
C ALA A 339 -0.05 -30.67 12.57
N ASN A 340 -0.40 -29.69 13.40
CA ASN A 340 0.39 -28.49 13.62
C ASN A 340 1.32 -28.67 14.83
N VAL A 341 2.60 -28.40 14.65
CA VAL A 341 3.64 -28.45 15.69
C VAL A 341 4.07 -27.03 16.04
N THR A 342 3.97 -26.67 17.30
CA THR A 342 4.44 -25.37 17.81
C THR A 342 5.56 -25.59 18.82
N VAL A 343 6.68 -24.85 18.63
CA VAL A 343 7.81 -24.83 19.56
C VAL A 343 7.92 -23.44 20.17
N LYS A 344 8.05 -23.39 21.50
CA LYS A 344 8.24 -22.17 22.28
C LYS A 344 9.60 -22.21 22.98
N ALA A 345 10.49 -21.34 22.56
CA ALA A 345 11.72 -20.97 23.22
C ALA A 345 11.54 -19.61 23.91
N ALA A 346 12.20 -19.35 25.03
CA ALA A 346 12.02 -18.09 25.75
C ALA A 346 12.65 -16.89 25.03
N SER A 347 13.71 -17.14 24.26
CA SER A 347 14.49 -16.12 23.54
C SER A 347 14.04 -15.90 22.09
N LEU A 348 13.07 -16.67 21.60
CA LEU A 348 12.55 -16.59 20.21
C LEU A 348 11.03 -16.45 20.22
N PRO A 349 10.44 -15.83 19.19
CA PRO A 349 9.00 -15.95 18.96
C PRO A 349 8.56 -17.42 18.84
N ALA A 350 7.29 -17.70 19.09
CA ALA A 350 6.76 -19.03 18.90
C ALA A 350 6.85 -19.42 17.41
N GLN A 351 7.37 -20.59 17.14
CA GLN A 351 7.51 -21.15 15.79
C GLN A 351 6.43 -22.23 15.60
N SER A 352 5.64 -22.12 14.54
CA SER A 352 4.55 -23.07 14.28
C SER A 352 4.58 -23.51 12.83
N ARG A 353 4.53 -24.85 12.61
CA ARG A 353 4.50 -25.43 11.25
C ARG A 353 3.57 -26.63 11.20
N GLU A 354 2.89 -26.79 10.07
CA GLU A 354 2.10 -27.97 9.79
C GLU A 354 2.98 -29.11 9.23
N MET A 355 2.70 -30.33 9.66
CA MET A 355 3.28 -31.52 9.08
C MET A 355 2.62 -31.79 7.73
N THR A 356 3.33 -31.55 6.65
CA THR A 356 2.86 -31.73 5.27
C THR A 356 3.67 -32.77 4.53
N GLU A 357 3.13 -33.34 3.45
CA GLU A 357 3.84 -34.24 2.56
C GLU A 357 3.46 -33.96 1.10
N GLY A 358 4.43 -33.69 0.25
CA GLY A 358 4.22 -33.28 -1.13
C GLY A 358 3.77 -31.83 -1.28
N GLY A 359 3.25 -31.48 -2.47
CA GLY A 359 2.71 -30.17 -2.78
C GLY A 359 3.74 -29.13 -3.28
N TYR A 360 5.04 -29.44 -3.30
CA TYR A 360 6.03 -28.65 -4.04
C TYR A 360 5.98 -29.03 -5.55
N TYR A 361 6.56 -28.17 -6.39
CA TYR A 361 6.64 -28.49 -7.82
C TYR A 361 7.38 -29.84 -8.04
N LEU A 362 6.65 -30.85 -8.51
CA LEU A 362 7.11 -32.21 -8.79
C LEU A 362 7.96 -32.85 -7.66
N SER A 363 7.77 -32.45 -6.40
CA SER A 363 8.60 -32.92 -5.30
C SER A 363 7.87 -32.92 -3.95
N GLY A 364 8.49 -33.54 -2.96
CA GLY A 364 8.02 -33.55 -1.57
C GLY A 364 9.18 -33.79 -0.61
N SER A 365 9.08 -33.24 0.59
CA SER A 365 10.08 -33.34 1.65
C SER A 365 9.80 -34.49 2.61
N ASP A 366 10.78 -34.85 3.43
CA ASP A 366 10.56 -35.80 4.53
C ASP A 366 9.61 -35.21 5.58
N ALA A 367 8.87 -36.06 6.26
CA ALA A 367 7.94 -35.68 7.32
C ALA A 367 8.69 -35.42 8.64
N GLU A 368 9.58 -34.47 8.62
CA GLU A 368 10.36 -33.98 9.76
C GLU A 368 10.33 -32.46 9.80
N LEU A 369 10.06 -31.88 10.96
CA LEU A 369 10.09 -30.45 11.19
C LEU A 369 11.24 -30.09 12.12
N VAL A 370 11.98 -29.04 11.78
CA VAL A 370 13.11 -28.55 12.57
C VAL A 370 12.81 -27.13 13.02
N PHE A 371 13.12 -26.83 14.29
CA PHE A 371 12.86 -25.55 14.93
C PHE A 371 14.11 -25.06 15.66
N ALA A 372 14.41 -23.78 15.52
CA ALA A 372 15.48 -23.12 16.25
C ALA A 372 15.18 -23.03 17.75
N THR A 373 16.22 -23.07 18.58
CA THR A 373 16.09 -22.89 20.02
C THR A 373 16.99 -21.78 20.58
N ALA A 374 17.84 -21.19 19.76
CA ALA A 374 18.81 -20.16 20.12
C ALA A 374 19.58 -20.51 21.39
N ALA A 375 19.65 -19.60 22.38
CA ALA A 375 20.35 -19.82 23.62
C ALA A 375 19.63 -20.78 24.60
N ASP A 376 18.34 -21.07 24.37
CA ASP A 376 17.51 -21.83 25.31
C ASP A 376 17.90 -23.30 25.33
N SER A 377 18.20 -23.81 26.50
CA SER A 377 18.50 -25.23 26.69
C SER A 377 17.28 -26.13 26.80
N LEU A 378 16.14 -25.54 27.13
CA LEU A 378 14.86 -26.19 27.30
C LEU A 378 13.77 -25.43 26.57
N VAL A 379 12.95 -26.13 25.80
CA VAL A 379 11.81 -25.59 25.04
C VAL A 379 10.52 -26.35 25.36
N ASP A 380 9.39 -25.76 25.05
CA ASP A 380 8.12 -26.43 25.08
C ASP A 380 7.69 -26.81 23.66
N ILE A 381 7.24 -28.05 23.45
CA ILE A 381 6.70 -28.54 22.18
C ILE A 381 5.22 -28.88 22.38
N SER A 382 4.37 -28.37 21.52
CA SER A 382 2.97 -28.75 21.48
C SER A 382 2.57 -29.21 20.07
N VAL A 383 1.78 -30.30 19.98
CA VAL A 383 1.26 -30.83 18.73
C VAL A 383 -0.27 -30.77 18.79
N ARG A 384 -0.89 -30.09 17.84
CA ARG A 384 -2.33 -30.13 17.60
C ARG A 384 -2.58 -31.12 16.48
N TRP A 385 -3.15 -32.28 16.82
CA TRP A 385 -3.52 -33.31 15.86
C TRP A 385 -4.79 -32.95 15.08
N ARG A 386 -4.98 -33.50 13.88
CA ARG A 386 -6.15 -33.21 13.05
C ARG A 386 -7.50 -33.53 13.72
N ASN A 387 -7.53 -34.49 14.64
CA ASN A 387 -8.72 -34.82 15.44
C ASN A 387 -8.98 -33.85 16.59
N GLY A 388 -8.22 -32.76 16.68
CA GLY A 388 -8.32 -31.74 17.74
C GLY A 388 -7.64 -32.12 19.05
N GLN A 389 -7.13 -33.35 19.20
CA GLN A 389 -6.36 -33.77 20.38
C GLN A 389 -5.01 -33.04 20.42
N ARG A 390 -4.38 -32.96 21.61
CA ARG A 390 -3.09 -32.33 21.82
C ARG A 390 -2.09 -33.22 22.53
N SER A 391 -0.86 -33.16 22.12
CA SER A 391 0.30 -33.68 22.85
C SER A 391 1.16 -32.50 23.30
N GLU A 392 1.55 -32.47 24.56
CA GLU A 392 2.41 -31.40 25.12
C GLU A 392 3.64 -31.99 25.82
N LEU A 393 4.81 -31.50 25.43
CA LEU A 393 6.09 -31.79 26.05
C LEU A 393 6.64 -30.49 26.62
N LYS A 394 6.78 -30.44 27.93
CA LYS A 394 7.25 -29.25 28.64
C LYS A 394 8.70 -29.36 29.04
N ARG A 395 9.45 -28.29 28.83
CA ARG A 395 10.88 -28.14 29.24
C ARG A 395 11.77 -29.29 28.72
N VAL A 396 11.63 -29.62 27.43
CA VAL A 396 12.43 -30.63 26.78
C VAL A 396 13.76 -30.08 26.28
N SER A 397 14.80 -30.93 26.26
CA SER A 397 16.16 -30.50 25.93
C SER A 397 16.32 -30.23 24.43
N ARG A 398 17.08 -29.18 24.10
CA ARG A 398 17.51 -28.91 22.71
C ARG A 398 18.45 -29.99 22.18
N ASN A 399 18.76 -29.94 20.89
CA ASN A 399 19.63 -30.84 20.14
C ASN A 399 19.18 -32.31 20.26
N ARG A 400 17.86 -32.51 20.06
CA ARG A 400 17.19 -33.81 20.10
C ARG A 400 16.17 -33.93 18.98
N LEU A 401 16.02 -35.14 18.46
CA LEU A 401 14.86 -35.54 17.69
C LEU A 401 13.78 -36.07 18.66
N TYR A 402 12.58 -35.50 18.56
CA TYR A 402 11.41 -35.94 19.33
C TYR A 402 10.43 -36.67 18.40
N GLU A 403 10.28 -37.99 18.64
CA GLU A 403 9.16 -38.74 18.06
C GLU A 403 7.96 -38.64 18.98
N ILE A 404 6.85 -38.03 18.48
CA ILE A 404 5.66 -37.77 19.26
C ILE A 404 4.52 -38.64 18.74
N ASP A 405 3.96 -39.51 19.62
CA ASP A 405 2.92 -40.47 19.29
C ASP A 405 1.54 -39.86 19.57
N GLU A 406 0.64 -39.95 18.59
CA GLU A 406 -0.76 -39.51 18.72
C GLU A 406 -1.54 -40.34 19.77
N GLN A 407 -1.12 -41.57 20.07
CA GLN A 407 -1.78 -42.42 21.10
C GLN A 407 -1.67 -41.82 22.50
N GLY A 408 -0.62 -41.02 22.74
CA GLY A 408 -0.42 -40.26 23.97
C GLY A 408 -1.16 -38.93 24.05
N ALA A 409 -1.89 -38.54 22.99
CA ALA A 409 -2.60 -37.29 22.98
C ALA A 409 -3.81 -37.27 23.91
N SER A 410 -4.00 -36.19 24.62
CA SER A 410 -5.18 -35.92 25.44
C SER A 410 -6.22 -35.12 24.65
N ALA A 411 -7.51 -35.26 25.07
CA ALA A 411 -8.51 -34.34 24.61
C ALA A 411 -8.05 -32.92 24.93
N ALA A 412 -8.03 -32.02 23.92
CA ALA A 412 -7.78 -30.61 24.19
C ALA A 412 -8.74 -30.19 25.32
N ALA A 413 -8.22 -29.58 26.39
CA ALA A 413 -9.04 -28.64 27.14
C ALA A 413 -9.67 -27.71 26.08
N PRO A 414 -11.00 -27.42 26.17
CA PRO A 414 -11.62 -26.54 25.20
C PRO A 414 -10.62 -25.41 25.00
N ALA A 415 -10.17 -25.21 23.75
CA ALA A 415 -9.36 -24.07 23.45
C ALA A 415 -10.16 -22.93 24.06
N ILE A 416 -9.67 -22.37 25.15
CA ILE A 416 -9.88 -20.97 25.33
C ILE A 416 -9.28 -20.46 24.02
N ALA A 417 -10.14 -20.33 23.00
CA ALA A 417 -9.83 -19.46 21.91
C ALA A 417 -9.13 -18.33 22.64
N ALA A 418 -7.91 -18.01 22.29
CA ALA A 418 -7.39 -16.74 22.71
C ALA A 418 -8.36 -15.74 22.08
N THR A 419 -9.53 -15.66 22.70
CA THR A 419 -10.41 -14.54 22.61
C THR A 419 -9.63 -13.48 23.35
N ASP A 420 -8.58 -13.01 22.68
CA ASP A 420 -8.24 -11.63 22.84
C ASP A 420 -9.46 -10.90 22.27
N THR A 421 -10.49 -10.83 23.12
CA THR A 421 -11.76 -10.14 22.89
C THR A 421 -11.55 -8.65 23.10
N ALA A 422 -10.33 -8.16 22.92
CA ALA A 422 -10.10 -6.75 22.94
C ALA A 422 -10.92 -6.16 21.79
N THR A 423 -12.00 -5.48 22.14
CA THR A 423 -12.80 -4.71 21.19
C THR A 423 -11.84 -3.82 20.41
N PRO A 424 -11.85 -3.81 19.08
CA PRO A 424 -10.99 -2.91 18.31
C PRO A 424 -11.27 -1.44 18.71
N ILE A 425 -10.34 -0.56 18.38
CA ILE A 425 -10.52 0.85 18.73
C ILE A 425 -11.63 1.50 17.89
N PHE A 426 -11.76 1.08 16.62
CA PHE A 426 -12.80 1.56 15.73
C PHE A 426 -13.77 0.46 15.30
N VAL A 427 -15.00 0.87 15.04
CA VAL A 427 -16.03 0.06 14.39
C VAL A 427 -16.54 0.78 13.15
N ASP A 428 -16.92 0.01 12.13
CA ASP A 428 -17.46 0.55 10.88
C ASP A 428 -18.84 1.18 11.12
N ALA A 429 -18.92 2.49 10.89
CA ALA A 429 -20.16 3.29 10.94
C ALA A 429 -20.59 3.80 9.57
N THR A 430 -20.00 3.30 8.49
CA THR A 430 -20.19 3.75 7.09
C THR A 430 -21.68 3.76 6.68
N ALA A 431 -22.48 2.83 7.21
CA ALA A 431 -23.92 2.79 6.95
C ALA A 431 -24.65 4.09 7.32
N LEU A 432 -24.10 4.89 8.25
CA LEU A 432 -24.67 6.20 8.64
C LEU A 432 -24.56 7.24 7.52
N LEU A 433 -23.65 7.07 6.55
CA LEU A 433 -23.42 7.99 5.43
C LEU A 433 -24.43 7.85 4.28
N GLY A 434 -25.42 6.93 4.42
CA GLY A 434 -26.48 6.78 3.43
C GLY A 434 -26.03 6.26 2.06
N GLY A 435 -24.85 5.60 1.99
CA GLY A 435 -24.33 4.95 0.78
C GLY A 435 -23.65 5.94 -0.20
N HIS A 436 -23.03 7.00 0.29
CA HIS A 436 -22.24 7.91 -0.56
C HIS A 436 -21.10 7.15 -1.24
N VAL A 437 -20.97 7.33 -2.56
CA VAL A 437 -19.92 6.78 -3.41
C VAL A 437 -19.33 7.92 -4.25
N HIS A 438 -17.99 8.00 -4.28
CA HIS A 438 -17.28 8.94 -5.13
C HIS A 438 -17.47 8.60 -6.61
N ILE A 439 -17.81 9.60 -7.41
CA ILE A 439 -17.99 9.49 -8.86
C ILE A 439 -16.86 10.24 -9.54
N ASP A 440 -16.24 9.60 -10.52
CA ASP A 440 -15.25 10.20 -11.38
C ASP A 440 -15.36 9.61 -12.79
N SER A 441 -15.40 10.47 -13.80
CA SER A 441 -15.53 10.04 -15.19
C SER A 441 -14.21 9.47 -15.70
N PRO A 442 -14.24 8.40 -16.50
CA PRO A 442 -13.01 7.85 -17.06
C PRO A 442 -12.31 8.84 -17.98
N PHE A 443 -11.00 9.02 -17.77
CA PHE A 443 -10.12 9.82 -18.62
C PHE A 443 -8.87 9.02 -19.01
N ASP A 444 -8.40 9.21 -20.27
CA ASP A 444 -7.18 8.53 -20.75
C ASP A 444 -5.95 9.42 -20.68
N ASP A 445 -5.29 9.39 -19.52
CA ASP A 445 -4.04 10.10 -19.24
C ASP A 445 -2.92 9.68 -20.21
N PHE A 446 -2.88 8.39 -20.58
CA PHE A 446 -1.78 7.81 -21.34
C PHE A 446 -1.84 8.15 -22.83
N THR A 447 -3.03 8.43 -23.37
CA THR A 447 -3.15 9.04 -24.71
C THR A 447 -2.62 10.46 -24.70
N ARG A 448 -2.82 11.21 -23.59
CA ARG A 448 -2.28 12.58 -23.45
C ARG A 448 -0.76 12.57 -23.27
N GLN A 449 -0.25 11.69 -22.43
CA GLN A 449 1.18 11.60 -22.11
C GLN A 449 1.59 10.12 -21.89
N PRO A 450 2.05 9.42 -22.96
CA PRO A 450 2.19 7.95 -22.97
C PRO A 450 3.15 7.36 -21.94
N LEU A 451 4.14 8.14 -21.47
CA LEU A 451 5.14 7.64 -20.51
C LEU A 451 4.81 7.98 -19.06
N LEU A 452 3.62 8.50 -18.74
CA LEU A 452 3.19 8.66 -17.36
C LEU A 452 3.23 7.31 -16.61
N PRO A 453 3.78 7.27 -15.38
CA PRO A 453 3.77 6.05 -14.58
C PRO A 453 2.41 5.77 -13.96
N THR A 454 1.65 6.85 -13.69
CA THR A 454 0.38 6.81 -12.97
C THR A 454 -0.56 7.86 -13.55
N ARG A 455 -1.88 7.65 -13.42
CA ARG A 455 -2.86 8.64 -13.82
C ARG A 455 -2.82 9.86 -12.90
N LEU A 456 -3.02 11.03 -13.48
CA LEU A 456 -3.15 12.31 -12.79
C LEU A 456 -4.61 12.80 -12.75
N SER A 457 -5.51 12.15 -13.50
CA SER A 457 -6.95 12.39 -13.48
C SER A 457 -7.66 11.71 -12.30
N GLN A 458 -6.99 10.86 -11.51
CA GLN A 458 -7.60 10.01 -10.48
C GLN A 458 -7.00 10.28 -9.09
N LEU A 459 -6.77 11.57 -8.78
CA LEU A 459 -6.08 11.96 -7.54
C LEU A 459 -7.02 12.27 -6.36
N GLY A 460 -8.29 12.56 -6.64
CA GLY A 460 -9.31 12.85 -5.61
C GLY A 460 -9.98 11.59 -5.03
N PRO A 461 -10.94 11.77 -4.11
CA PRO A 461 -11.42 13.06 -3.58
C PRO A 461 -10.73 13.50 -2.28
N GLY A 462 -10.80 14.79 -1.96
CA GLY A 462 -10.58 15.32 -0.62
C GLY A 462 -11.81 15.19 0.29
N ILE A 463 -11.63 15.32 1.62
CA ILE A 463 -12.71 15.24 2.62
C ILE A 463 -12.48 16.24 3.75
N SER A 464 -13.56 16.86 4.24
CA SER A 464 -13.45 17.86 5.31
C SER A 464 -14.61 17.74 6.29
N TRP A 465 -14.31 17.96 7.57
CA TRP A 465 -15.32 18.16 8.59
C TRP A 465 -15.59 19.65 8.78
N ILE A 466 -16.83 20.08 8.56
CA ILE A 466 -17.22 21.51 8.55
C ILE A 466 -18.64 21.62 9.09
N ASP A 467 -18.88 22.46 10.09
CA ASP A 467 -20.24 22.86 10.46
C ASP A 467 -20.78 23.81 9.38
N VAL A 468 -21.53 23.25 8.41
CA VAL A 468 -21.99 24.02 7.25
C VAL A 468 -23.26 24.81 7.50
N ASP A 469 -24.08 24.43 8.49
CA ASP A 469 -25.36 25.07 8.79
C ASP A 469 -25.38 25.87 10.09
N GLY A 470 -24.27 25.86 10.84
CA GLY A 470 -24.10 26.68 12.06
C GLY A 470 -24.81 26.10 13.28
N ASP A 471 -25.09 24.78 13.28
CA ASP A 471 -25.79 24.11 14.39
C ASP A 471 -24.86 23.60 15.50
N GLY A 472 -23.53 23.78 15.35
CA GLY A 472 -22.50 23.40 16.28
C GLY A 472 -22.07 21.94 16.18
N ARG A 473 -22.52 21.22 15.15
CA ARG A 473 -22.07 19.87 14.82
C ARG A 473 -21.34 19.88 13.48
N GLU A 474 -20.29 19.12 13.40
CA GLU A 474 -19.50 19.05 12.16
C GLU A 474 -20.12 18.06 11.18
N ASP A 475 -20.27 18.51 9.93
CA ASP A 475 -20.79 17.77 8.79
C ASP A 475 -19.64 17.26 7.94
N ILE A 476 -19.86 16.19 7.14
CA ILE A 476 -18.88 15.70 6.19
C ILE A 476 -19.11 16.38 4.83
N VAL A 477 -18.03 16.94 4.30
CA VAL A 477 -18.00 17.48 2.93
C VAL A 477 -16.95 16.70 2.12
N VAL A 478 -17.38 16.12 0.99
CA VAL A 478 -16.50 15.32 0.12
C VAL A 478 -16.43 15.94 -1.26
N GLY A 479 -15.24 16.10 -1.77
CA GLY A 479 -14.97 16.47 -3.16
C GLY A 479 -15.54 15.45 -4.15
N THR A 480 -15.45 15.74 -5.43
CA THR A 480 -15.94 14.82 -6.47
C THR A 480 -15.02 14.88 -7.69
N GLY A 481 -14.97 13.80 -8.45
CA GLY A 481 -14.41 13.80 -9.79
C GLY A 481 -15.39 14.37 -10.82
N ALA A 482 -14.94 14.46 -12.07
CA ALA A 482 -15.75 14.90 -13.20
C ALA A 482 -17.01 14.03 -13.35
N GLY A 483 -18.15 14.68 -13.56
CA GLY A 483 -19.46 14.02 -13.67
C GLY A 483 -20.19 13.74 -12.36
N GLY A 484 -19.51 13.90 -11.20
CA GLY A 484 -20.11 13.81 -9.88
C GLY A 484 -20.62 15.16 -9.35
N SER A 485 -21.00 15.20 -8.07
CA SER A 485 -21.45 16.41 -7.39
C SER A 485 -20.82 16.54 -6.02
N LEU A 486 -20.50 17.76 -5.59
CA LEU A 486 -20.04 18.04 -4.23
C LEU A 486 -21.01 17.40 -3.23
N ALA A 487 -20.50 16.52 -2.39
CA ALA A 487 -21.30 15.84 -1.38
C ALA A 487 -21.22 16.59 -0.04
N ILE A 488 -22.38 16.94 0.53
CA ILE A 488 -22.50 17.46 1.87
C ILE A 488 -23.43 16.53 2.64
N LEU A 489 -22.88 15.88 3.65
CA LEU A 489 -23.60 14.94 4.52
C LEU A 489 -23.80 15.63 5.87
N ARG A 490 -25.00 16.20 6.08
CA ARG A 490 -25.30 16.97 7.29
C ARG A 490 -25.49 16.04 8.49
N ASN A 491 -24.78 16.32 9.56
CA ASN A 491 -24.87 15.61 10.84
C ASN A 491 -26.09 16.04 11.65
N THR A 492 -27.03 15.15 11.82
CA THR A 492 -28.24 15.37 12.64
C THR A 492 -28.20 14.48 13.88
N SER A 493 -27.33 14.84 14.84
CA SER A 493 -27.10 14.06 16.08
C SER A 493 -26.61 12.63 15.81
N GLY A 494 -25.49 12.50 15.09
CA GLY A 494 -24.86 11.20 14.77
C GLY A 494 -25.47 10.46 13.59
N LYS A 495 -26.41 11.08 12.86
CA LYS A 495 -26.96 10.54 11.60
C LYS A 495 -26.69 11.53 10.48
N PHE A 496 -26.24 11.04 9.35
CA PHE A 496 -25.90 11.89 8.22
C PHE A 496 -27.04 11.94 7.19
N VAL A 497 -27.43 13.14 6.81
CA VAL A 497 -28.49 13.40 5.82
C VAL A 497 -27.87 14.13 4.65
N PRO A 498 -27.89 13.56 3.42
CA PRO A 498 -27.35 14.23 2.25
C PRO A 498 -28.10 15.54 1.96
N LEU A 499 -27.39 16.65 1.88
CA LEU A 499 -27.90 17.86 1.28
C LEU A 499 -27.81 17.76 -0.24
N ARG A 500 -28.92 17.88 -0.94
CA ARG A 500 -28.91 17.81 -2.41
C ARG A 500 -28.26 19.08 -2.96
N ALA A 501 -27.17 18.89 -3.71
CA ALA A 501 -26.60 19.99 -4.48
C ALA A 501 -27.63 20.50 -5.53
N SER A 502 -27.84 21.79 -5.57
CA SER A 502 -28.63 22.44 -6.64
C SER A 502 -27.67 22.78 -7.78
N GLY A 503 -27.68 22.02 -8.85
CA GLY A 503 -26.85 22.33 -10.02
C GLY A 503 -26.54 21.11 -10.92
N ALA A 504 -25.86 21.36 -12.04
CA ALA A 504 -25.33 20.32 -12.91
C ALA A 504 -24.16 19.61 -12.20
N PRO A 505 -23.86 18.34 -12.57
CA PRO A 505 -22.66 17.65 -12.14
C PRO A 505 -21.40 18.48 -12.40
N ALA A 506 -20.39 18.32 -11.57
CA ALA A 506 -19.10 18.98 -11.74
C ALA A 506 -18.49 18.57 -13.10
N ARG A 507 -18.06 19.55 -13.85
CA ARG A 507 -17.38 19.32 -15.14
C ARG A 507 -15.93 18.87 -14.93
N TRP A 508 -15.33 19.32 -13.83
CA TRP A 508 -13.94 19.11 -13.46
C TRP A 508 -13.87 18.64 -12.01
N ASP A 509 -12.81 17.95 -11.63
CA ASP A 509 -12.64 17.46 -10.25
C ASP A 509 -12.63 18.61 -9.25
N LEU A 510 -13.31 18.41 -8.13
CA LEU A 510 -13.24 19.26 -6.95
C LEU A 510 -12.25 18.62 -5.97
N THR A 511 -11.13 19.31 -5.71
CA THR A 511 -10.03 18.81 -4.91
C THR A 511 -10.23 19.11 -3.41
N THR A 512 -9.44 20.01 -2.82
CA THR A 512 -9.58 20.43 -1.41
C THR A 512 -10.82 21.27 -1.19
N ILE A 513 -11.56 21.04 -0.11
CA ILE A 513 -12.74 21.83 0.28
C ILE A 513 -12.49 22.49 1.62
N LEU A 514 -12.57 23.83 1.69
CA LEU A 514 -12.32 24.59 2.92
C LEU A 514 -13.40 25.62 3.20
N PRO A 515 -13.76 25.88 4.48
CA PRO A 515 -14.78 26.87 4.83
C PRO A 515 -14.19 28.27 5.01
N VAL A 516 -14.92 29.27 4.54
CA VAL A 516 -14.69 30.67 4.91
C VAL A 516 -16.01 31.35 5.28
N PRO A 517 -16.00 32.36 6.18
CA PRO A 517 -17.19 33.13 6.51
C PRO A 517 -17.77 33.79 5.27
N ALA A 518 -19.08 33.62 5.05
CA ALA A 518 -19.77 34.27 3.94
C ALA A 518 -20.10 35.74 4.27
N GLN A 519 -20.19 36.61 3.25
CA GLN A 519 -20.70 37.94 3.41
C GLN A 519 -22.22 37.88 3.78
N GLY A 520 -22.58 38.51 4.90
CA GLY A 520 -23.95 38.48 5.40
C GLY A 520 -24.27 37.33 6.35
N GLY A 521 -23.30 36.54 6.72
CA GLY A 521 -23.42 35.39 7.64
C GLY A 521 -23.52 34.02 6.93
N GLY A 522 -23.21 32.98 7.65
CA GLY A 522 -23.12 31.61 7.11
C GLY A 522 -21.72 31.26 6.58
N THR A 523 -21.62 30.15 5.85
CA THR A 523 -20.35 29.57 5.37
C THR A 523 -20.33 29.55 3.83
N THR A 524 -19.18 29.85 3.23
CA THR A 524 -18.87 29.55 1.83
C THR A 524 -17.82 28.45 1.79
N LEU A 525 -18.10 27.38 1.07
CA LEU A 525 -17.13 26.32 0.83
C LEU A 525 -16.27 26.69 -0.38
N LEU A 526 -14.98 26.86 -0.17
CA LEU A 526 -14.00 27.03 -1.24
C LEU A 526 -13.61 25.62 -1.74
N ALA A 527 -13.70 25.39 -3.04
CA ALA A 527 -13.30 24.14 -3.68
C ALA A 527 -12.22 24.40 -4.72
N GLY A 528 -11.06 23.76 -4.58
CA GLY A 528 -10.07 23.74 -5.66
C GLY A 528 -10.63 22.99 -6.86
N GLN A 529 -10.34 23.44 -8.08
CA GLN A 529 -10.81 22.82 -9.30
C GLN A 529 -9.65 22.36 -10.18
N SER A 530 -9.60 21.05 -10.44
CA SER A 530 -8.60 20.47 -11.33
C SER A 530 -9.01 20.68 -12.78
N SER A 531 -8.16 21.33 -13.56
CA SER A 531 -8.34 21.46 -15.03
C SER A 531 -7.58 20.39 -15.82
N TYR A 532 -7.09 19.34 -15.15
CA TYR A 532 -6.22 18.34 -15.78
C TYR A 532 -6.88 17.65 -16.99
N GLU A 533 -8.16 17.40 -16.93
CA GLU A 533 -8.91 16.74 -18.02
C GLU A 533 -9.33 17.66 -19.17
N ALA A 534 -9.05 18.96 -19.08
CA ALA A 534 -9.34 19.87 -20.18
C ALA A 534 -8.70 19.40 -21.50
N GLY A 535 -9.44 19.44 -22.58
CA GLY A 535 -9.03 18.92 -23.90
C GLY A 535 -7.83 19.70 -24.50
N SER A 536 -7.57 20.91 -24.02
CA SER A 536 -6.44 21.75 -24.43
C SER A 536 -6.02 22.72 -23.33
N PRO A 537 -4.78 23.26 -23.38
CA PRO A 537 -4.35 24.33 -22.48
C PRO A 537 -5.22 25.59 -22.59
N ALA A 538 -5.75 25.86 -23.76
CA ALA A 538 -6.67 26.99 -23.98
C ALA A 538 -8.02 26.78 -23.25
N GLU A 539 -8.52 25.57 -23.22
CA GLU A 539 -9.74 25.22 -22.46
C GLU A 539 -9.47 25.31 -20.95
N ALA A 540 -8.30 24.86 -20.47
CA ALA A 540 -7.92 24.98 -19.06
C ALA A 540 -7.96 26.44 -18.57
N LEU A 541 -7.58 27.40 -19.40
CA LEU A 541 -7.65 28.84 -19.09
C LEU A 541 -9.11 29.40 -18.96
N HIS A 542 -10.11 28.61 -19.21
CA HIS A 542 -11.51 28.96 -18.97
C HIS A 542 -12.09 28.27 -17.70
N VAL A 543 -11.29 27.51 -16.98
CA VAL A 543 -11.66 26.83 -15.76
C VAL A 543 -11.25 27.69 -14.56
N ALA A 544 -12.19 28.11 -13.73
CA ALA A 544 -11.85 28.82 -12.50
C ALA A 544 -10.98 27.92 -11.61
N SER A 545 -9.88 28.44 -11.08
CA SER A 545 -8.97 27.66 -10.22
C SER A 545 -9.62 27.30 -8.88
N VAL A 546 -10.46 28.16 -8.35
CA VAL A 546 -11.21 27.92 -7.11
C VAL A 546 -12.66 28.37 -7.28
N LEU A 547 -13.58 27.52 -6.90
CA LEU A 547 -15.02 27.80 -6.81
C LEU A 547 -15.42 28.06 -5.36
N GLY A 548 -16.35 28.97 -5.14
CA GLY A 548 -17.03 29.19 -3.86
C GLY A 548 -18.49 28.73 -3.93
N PHE A 549 -18.87 27.85 -3.01
CA PHE A 549 -20.25 27.39 -2.86
C PHE A 549 -20.85 28.02 -1.60
N PRO A 550 -21.68 29.10 -1.71
CA PRO A 550 -22.38 29.63 -0.55
C PRO A 550 -23.33 28.56 0.00
N VAL A 551 -23.24 28.24 1.30
CA VAL A 551 -24.13 27.25 1.91
C VAL A 551 -25.26 27.98 2.63
N HIS A 552 -26.48 27.59 2.30
CA HIS A 552 -27.72 28.02 2.99
C HIS A 552 -28.29 26.82 3.74
N ALA A 553 -29.06 27.03 4.77
CA ALA A 553 -29.58 25.99 5.66
C ALA A 553 -30.23 24.76 4.98
N SER A 554 -30.62 24.89 3.71
CA SER A 554 -31.31 23.80 2.97
C SER A 554 -30.55 23.22 1.77
N ALA A 555 -29.54 23.92 1.22
CA ALA A 555 -28.77 23.48 0.06
C ALA A 555 -27.56 24.39 -0.22
N PRO A 556 -26.48 23.89 -0.84
CA PRO A 556 -25.45 24.76 -1.41
C PRO A 556 -26.03 25.58 -2.57
N GLY A 557 -25.65 26.83 -2.63
CA GLY A 557 -26.00 27.76 -3.72
C GLY A 557 -25.21 27.44 -5.00
N ALA A 558 -25.50 28.18 -6.06
CA ALA A 558 -24.75 28.10 -7.32
C ALA A 558 -23.28 28.50 -7.07
N PRO A 559 -22.30 27.79 -7.65
CA PRO A 559 -20.88 28.11 -7.47
C PRO A 559 -20.54 29.47 -8.11
N VAL A 560 -19.66 30.21 -7.45
CA VAL A 560 -19.08 31.47 -7.94
C VAL A 560 -17.58 31.32 -8.11
N SER A 561 -16.96 31.99 -9.09
CA SER A 561 -15.51 31.99 -9.27
C SER A 561 -14.85 32.81 -8.14
N ILE A 562 -13.92 32.21 -7.44
CA ILE A 562 -13.13 32.85 -6.37
C ILE A 562 -11.76 33.26 -6.89
N ALA A 563 -11.05 32.33 -7.54
CA ALA A 563 -9.76 32.58 -8.17
C ALA A 563 -9.87 32.49 -9.69
N ALA A 564 -9.07 33.30 -10.37
CA ALA A 564 -9.07 33.35 -11.85
C ALA A 564 -8.64 32.01 -12.45
N PRO A 565 -9.05 31.71 -13.70
CA PRO A 565 -8.54 30.57 -14.44
C PRO A 565 -7.04 30.64 -14.62
N GLU A 566 -6.38 29.49 -14.46
CA GLU A 566 -4.93 29.29 -14.62
C GLU A 566 -4.66 28.10 -15.56
N SER A 567 -3.49 28.07 -16.14
CA SER A 567 -3.08 26.91 -16.96
C SER A 567 -2.79 25.68 -16.13
N ALA A 568 -2.51 25.84 -14.85
CA ALA A 568 -2.23 24.75 -13.92
C ALA A 568 -3.50 24.17 -13.29
N SER A 569 -3.57 22.86 -13.24
CA SER A 569 -4.54 22.12 -12.44
C SER A 569 -4.29 22.37 -10.95
N VAL A 570 -5.32 22.64 -10.20
CA VAL A 570 -5.24 22.87 -8.75
C VAL A 570 -5.23 21.52 -8.01
N GLY A 571 -4.37 21.40 -7.00
CA GLY A 571 -4.35 20.32 -6.02
C GLY A 571 -4.77 20.84 -4.64
N PRO A 572 -3.82 21.12 -3.74
CA PRO A 572 -4.12 21.55 -2.38
C PRO A 572 -4.58 23.00 -2.29
N LEU A 573 -5.48 23.25 -1.33
CA LEU A 573 -5.78 24.58 -0.79
C LEU A 573 -5.37 24.61 0.68
N ALA A 574 -4.96 25.78 1.17
CA ALA A 574 -4.74 26.02 2.59
C ALA A 574 -5.16 27.46 2.96
N LEU A 575 -5.67 27.65 4.20
CA LEU A 575 -6.09 28.96 4.70
C LEU A 575 -5.30 29.32 5.96
N ALA A 576 -4.83 30.57 6.04
CA ALA A 576 -4.29 31.19 7.25
C ALA A 576 -4.37 32.71 7.14
N ASP A 577 -4.28 33.43 8.26
CA ASP A 577 -4.05 34.87 8.30
C ASP A 577 -2.54 35.13 8.15
N VAL A 578 -2.09 35.27 6.91
CA VAL A 578 -0.63 35.34 6.64
C VAL A 578 -0.06 36.74 6.85
N ASN A 579 -0.92 37.78 6.84
CA ASN A 579 -0.50 39.17 6.90
C ASN A 579 -0.90 39.87 8.23
N GLY A 580 -1.57 39.14 9.15
CA GLY A 580 -1.97 39.63 10.47
C GLY A 580 -3.15 40.61 10.47
N ASP A 581 -3.98 40.62 9.43
CA ASP A 581 -5.13 41.52 9.32
C ASP A 581 -6.43 40.94 9.93
N GLY A 582 -6.39 39.68 10.42
CA GLY A 582 -7.49 38.95 11.03
C GLY A 582 -8.42 38.25 10.04
N LEU A 583 -8.08 38.21 8.76
CA LEU A 583 -8.83 37.53 7.71
C LEU A 583 -8.03 36.32 7.22
N LEU A 584 -8.75 35.24 6.88
CA LEU A 584 -8.09 34.04 6.33
C LEU A 584 -7.76 34.26 4.85
N ASP A 585 -6.49 34.27 4.52
CA ASP A 585 -5.95 34.29 3.15
C ASP A 585 -5.91 32.89 2.57
N LEU A 586 -5.87 32.77 1.23
CA LEU A 586 -5.98 31.52 0.51
C LEU A 586 -4.72 31.19 -0.28
N PHE A 587 -4.05 30.10 0.06
CA PHE A 587 -3.03 29.49 -0.78
C PHE A 587 -3.67 28.52 -1.76
N VAL A 588 -3.28 28.59 -3.04
CA VAL A 588 -3.72 27.72 -4.13
C VAL A 588 -2.50 27.00 -4.70
N GLY A 589 -2.37 25.72 -4.36
CA GLY A 589 -1.24 24.89 -4.79
C GLY A 589 -1.47 24.30 -6.18
N ALA A 590 -0.51 24.51 -7.08
CA ALA A 590 -0.57 23.98 -8.42
C ALA A 590 -0.06 22.53 -8.49
N ARG A 591 -0.90 21.64 -9.02
CA ARG A 591 -0.57 20.21 -9.13
C ARG A 591 0.20 19.89 -10.41
N VAL A 592 -0.27 20.35 -11.55
CA VAL A 592 0.33 20.07 -12.86
C VAL A 592 -0.29 20.97 -13.95
N ILE A 593 0.50 21.34 -14.95
CA ILE A 593 -0.05 21.84 -16.21
C ILE A 593 -0.37 20.64 -17.11
N PRO A 594 -1.59 20.48 -17.61
CA PRO A 594 -2.00 19.32 -18.40
C PRO A 594 -1.05 19.01 -19.56
N GLY A 595 -0.54 17.77 -19.63
CA GLY A 595 0.38 17.32 -20.66
C GLY A 595 1.85 17.74 -20.49
N THR A 596 2.21 18.38 -19.38
CA THR A 596 3.60 18.84 -19.16
C THR A 596 4.30 18.18 -17.98
N TRP A 597 3.64 17.18 -17.31
CA TRP A 597 4.31 16.48 -16.22
C TRP A 597 5.69 15.97 -16.69
N PRO A 598 6.78 16.08 -15.91
CA PRO A 598 6.85 16.49 -14.50
C PRO A 598 7.34 17.96 -14.30
N PHE A 599 7.12 18.86 -15.24
CA PHE A 599 7.54 20.23 -15.08
C PHE A 599 6.73 20.96 -14.00
N PRO A 600 7.38 21.87 -13.22
CA PRO A 600 6.73 22.64 -12.17
C PRO A 600 5.56 23.48 -12.70
N ALA A 601 4.58 23.68 -11.85
CA ALA A 601 3.43 24.54 -12.10
C ALA A 601 3.41 25.70 -11.07
N PRO A 602 3.05 26.94 -11.46
CA PRO A 602 3.03 28.09 -10.56
C PRO A 602 1.89 28.00 -9.55
N SER A 603 2.21 28.16 -8.27
CA SER A 603 1.24 28.29 -7.18
C SER A 603 0.99 29.75 -6.81
N HIS A 604 -0.13 30.05 -6.17
CA HIS A 604 -0.58 31.40 -5.91
C HIS A 604 -1.07 31.59 -4.46
N LEU A 605 -0.89 32.80 -3.94
CA LEU A 605 -1.50 33.27 -2.72
C LEU A 605 -2.49 34.37 -3.03
N TYR A 606 -3.66 34.35 -2.40
CA TYR A 606 -4.68 35.36 -2.52
C TYR A 606 -4.98 35.94 -1.14
N LEU A 607 -4.84 37.24 -0.98
CA LEU A 607 -5.16 37.96 0.24
C LEU A 607 -6.65 38.26 0.28
N ARG A 608 -7.29 37.98 1.42
CA ARG A 608 -8.70 38.26 1.62
C ARG A 608 -8.90 39.69 2.06
N THR A 609 -9.84 40.36 1.46
CA THR A 609 -10.19 41.75 1.77
C THR A 609 -11.37 41.83 2.72
N SER A 610 -11.54 42.95 3.42
CA SER A 610 -12.65 43.17 4.36
C SER A 610 -14.06 43.07 3.74
N ASN A 611 -14.16 43.21 2.41
CA ASN A 611 -15.40 42.96 1.66
C ASN A 611 -15.54 41.48 1.20
N GLY A 612 -14.67 40.59 1.68
CA GLY A 612 -14.69 39.13 1.44
C GLY A 612 -14.17 38.67 0.10
N ASN A 613 -13.65 39.51 -0.76
CA ASN A 613 -13.00 39.14 -2.02
C ASN A 613 -11.58 38.69 -1.79
N PHE A 614 -11.09 37.84 -2.67
CA PHE A 614 -9.71 37.39 -2.72
C PHE A 614 -8.97 38.11 -3.84
N ILE A 615 -7.82 38.71 -3.54
CA ILE A 615 -6.96 39.40 -4.50
C ILE A 615 -5.59 38.75 -4.57
N PRO A 616 -4.98 38.58 -5.77
CA PRO A 616 -3.68 37.94 -5.89
C PRO A 616 -2.60 38.70 -5.10
N ASP A 617 -1.81 37.99 -4.32
CA ASP A 617 -0.62 38.52 -3.69
C ASP A 617 0.55 38.55 -4.68
N THR A 618 0.90 39.72 -5.15
CA THR A 618 2.01 39.92 -6.06
C THR A 618 3.37 39.96 -5.35
N ALA A 619 3.36 40.11 -4.06
CA ALA A 619 4.57 40.27 -3.26
C ALA A 619 5.35 38.97 -3.09
N ASN A 620 4.65 37.83 -3.01
CA ASN A 620 5.21 36.50 -2.88
C ASN A 620 5.19 35.69 -4.20
N ALA A 621 4.63 36.24 -5.29
CA ALA A 621 4.44 35.56 -6.55
C ALA A 621 5.70 34.89 -7.09
N HIS A 622 6.86 35.55 -6.98
CA HIS A 622 8.14 34.98 -7.43
C HIS A 622 8.59 33.76 -6.61
N THR A 623 8.45 33.84 -5.29
CA THR A 623 8.78 32.74 -4.36
C THR A 623 7.89 31.53 -4.60
N LEU A 624 6.59 31.75 -4.85
CA LEU A 624 5.58 30.69 -4.99
C LEU A 624 5.56 30.05 -6.40
N ALA A 625 6.11 30.75 -7.41
CA ALA A 625 6.04 30.28 -8.81
C ALA A 625 6.83 28.98 -9.10
N SER A 626 7.78 28.58 -8.24
CA SER A 626 8.71 27.47 -8.50
C SER A 626 8.75 26.43 -7.40
N LEU A 627 7.66 26.26 -6.66
CA LEU A 627 7.60 25.30 -5.55
C LEU A 627 7.61 23.83 -5.99
N GLY A 628 7.19 23.53 -7.22
CA GLY A 628 7.16 22.19 -7.79
C GLY A 628 5.76 21.76 -8.21
N LEU A 629 5.55 20.45 -8.27
CA LEU A 629 4.25 19.79 -8.51
C LEU A 629 3.63 19.49 -7.14
N LEU A 630 2.82 20.39 -6.61
CA LEU A 630 2.34 20.26 -5.24
C LEU A 630 1.27 19.19 -5.12
N SER A 631 1.51 18.25 -4.23
CA SER A 631 0.54 17.22 -3.85
C SER A 631 -0.27 17.63 -2.63
N ASP A 632 0.36 18.33 -1.66
CA ASP A 632 -0.30 18.80 -0.46
C ASP A 632 0.33 20.09 0.09
N ALA A 633 -0.40 20.83 0.94
CA ALA A 633 0.04 22.06 1.55
C ALA A 633 -0.71 22.33 2.86
N THR A 634 -0.01 22.90 3.84
CA THR A 634 -0.61 23.36 5.09
C THR A 634 0.12 24.58 5.62
N PHE A 635 -0.57 25.38 6.44
CA PHE A 635 0.05 26.42 7.24
C PHE A 635 0.22 25.94 8.69
N ALA A 636 1.36 26.27 9.31
CA ALA A 636 1.63 26.02 10.71
C ALA A 636 2.75 26.93 11.24
N ASP A 637 2.66 27.33 12.51
CA ASP A 637 3.72 28.09 13.19
C ASP A 637 4.81 27.12 13.69
N LEU A 638 5.82 26.84 12.84
CA LEU A 638 6.84 25.83 13.10
C LEU A 638 7.96 26.29 14.06
N ASP A 639 8.26 27.58 14.08
CA ASP A 639 9.33 28.13 14.92
C ASP A 639 8.84 28.85 16.20
N GLY A 640 7.51 28.95 16.35
CA GLY A 640 6.88 29.49 17.55
C GLY A 640 6.85 31.02 17.60
N ASP A 641 7.04 31.71 16.47
CA ASP A 641 7.03 33.18 16.42
C ASP A 641 5.62 33.80 16.34
N GLY A 642 4.60 32.95 16.08
CA GLY A 642 3.19 33.32 16.00
C GLY A 642 2.71 33.63 14.59
N TRP A 643 3.54 33.53 13.57
CA TRP A 643 3.19 33.67 12.16
C TRP A 643 3.09 32.31 11.49
N PRO A 644 2.09 32.06 10.63
CA PRO A 644 1.93 30.75 9.99
C PRO A 644 2.94 30.61 8.84
N ASP A 645 3.88 29.66 8.97
CA ASP A 645 4.75 29.22 7.89
C ASP A 645 3.98 28.37 6.89
N LEU A 646 4.39 28.39 5.62
CA LEU A 646 3.82 27.53 4.57
C LEU A 646 4.69 26.29 4.37
N ILE A 647 4.09 25.10 4.61
CA ILE A 647 4.73 23.82 4.39
C ILE A 647 4.07 23.16 3.18
N VAL A 648 4.87 22.68 2.21
CA VAL A 648 4.34 22.05 1.00
C VAL A 648 5.06 20.72 0.71
N ALA A 649 4.30 19.73 0.27
CA ALA A 649 4.78 18.48 -0.29
C ALA A 649 4.78 18.57 -1.81
N ALA A 650 5.90 18.20 -2.44
CA ALA A 650 6.05 18.22 -3.88
C ALA A 650 6.42 16.84 -4.45
N GLU A 651 5.79 16.46 -5.54
CA GLU A 651 6.23 15.30 -6.31
C GLU A 651 7.56 15.62 -7.01
N TRP A 652 8.55 14.73 -6.87
CA TRP A 652 9.92 14.90 -7.37
C TRP A 652 10.70 16.06 -6.73
N GLY A 653 10.36 16.38 -5.50
CA GLY A 653 11.04 17.43 -4.74
C GLY A 653 11.14 17.13 -3.24
N PRO A 654 11.75 18.02 -2.46
CA PRO A 654 11.72 17.95 -1.01
C PRO A 654 10.39 18.42 -0.46
N VAL A 655 10.08 18.07 0.79
CA VAL A 655 9.14 18.87 1.59
C VAL A 655 9.77 20.25 1.78
N ARG A 656 9.03 21.32 1.43
CA ARG A 656 9.53 22.68 1.54
C ARG A 656 8.89 23.40 2.72
N VAL A 657 9.68 24.25 3.36
CA VAL A 657 9.24 25.15 4.41
C VAL A 657 9.53 26.58 3.98
N LEU A 658 8.49 27.37 3.90
CA LEU A 658 8.58 28.80 3.60
C LEU A 658 8.23 29.57 4.86
N HIS A 659 9.25 30.16 5.50
CA HIS A 659 9.09 30.96 6.69
C HIS A 659 8.37 32.28 6.38
N ASN A 660 7.41 32.65 7.20
CA ASN A 660 6.58 33.85 7.06
C ASN A 660 7.13 35.00 7.89
N ASP A 661 7.86 35.89 7.29
CA ASP A 661 8.27 37.16 7.90
C ASP A 661 7.21 38.25 7.63
N HIS A 662 6.16 38.31 8.49
CA HIS A 662 5.10 39.32 8.45
C HIS A 662 4.41 39.48 7.08
N GLY A 663 3.99 38.37 6.47
CA GLY A 663 3.35 38.31 5.15
C GLY A 663 4.34 38.18 3.98
N ARG A 664 5.65 37.99 4.25
CA ARG A 664 6.68 37.74 3.25
C ARG A 664 7.27 36.35 3.44
N PHE A 665 7.12 35.52 2.43
CA PHE A 665 7.61 34.15 2.47
C PHE A 665 9.05 34.03 1.95
N ARG A 666 9.90 33.33 2.72
CA ARG A 666 11.27 32.98 2.38
C ARG A 666 11.45 31.45 2.46
N ASP A 667 11.93 30.83 1.41
CA ASP A 667 12.25 29.40 1.41
C ASP A 667 13.47 29.12 2.31
N ILE A 668 13.24 28.40 3.41
CA ILE A 668 14.27 28.01 4.40
C ILE A 668 14.55 26.49 4.37
N THR A 669 14.03 25.77 3.38
CA THR A 669 14.16 24.31 3.25
C THR A 669 15.60 23.82 3.38
N ARG A 670 16.55 24.55 2.76
CA ARG A 670 17.98 24.21 2.82
C ARG A 670 18.56 24.44 4.21
N GLU A 671 18.17 25.53 4.85
CA GLU A 671 18.63 25.89 6.20
C GLU A 671 18.21 24.85 7.21
N LEU A 672 17.02 24.29 7.04
CA LEU A 672 16.45 23.25 7.90
C LEU A 672 16.92 21.81 7.55
N GLY A 673 17.77 21.63 6.52
CA GLY A 673 18.35 20.34 6.14
C GLY A 673 17.42 19.42 5.35
N LEU A 674 16.26 19.90 4.89
CA LEU A 674 15.23 19.08 4.22
C LEU A 674 15.55 18.83 2.73
N VAL A 675 16.40 19.63 2.09
CA VAL A 675 16.65 19.58 0.64
C VAL A 675 17.20 18.24 0.14
N GLY A 676 17.81 17.45 1.03
CA GLY A 676 18.33 16.11 0.72
C GLY A 676 17.28 14.99 0.65
N TYR A 677 16.07 15.26 1.14
CA TYR A 677 14.97 14.28 1.20
C TYR A 677 13.98 14.54 0.07
N THR A 678 14.32 14.10 -1.13
CA THR A 678 13.44 14.21 -2.30
C THR A 678 12.63 12.93 -2.48
N SER A 679 11.37 13.08 -2.84
CA SER A 679 10.46 11.95 -3.06
C SER A 679 9.34 12.32 -4.04
N ARG A 680 8.49 11.35 -4.32
CA ARG A 680 7.15 11.57 -4.85
C ARG A 680 6.19 11.73 -3.67
N TRP A 681 6.32 12.86 -2.94
CA TRP A 681 5.48 13.11 -1.78
C TRP A 681 4.00 13.21 -2.16
N ASN A 682 3.13 12.66 -1.31
CA ASN A 682 1.67 12.68 -1.48
C ASN A 682 1.01 13.62 -0.46
N GLY A 683 0.77 13.14 0.76
CA GLY A 683 0.12 13.89 1.82
C GLY A 683 1.09 14.47 2.83
N LEU A 684 0.63 15.48 3.57
CA LEU A 684 1.40 16.24 4.53
C LEU A 684 0.52 16.59 5.74
N THR A 685 1.02 16.36 6.96
CA THR A 685 0.42 16.88 8.19
C THR A 685 1.50 17.32 9.18
N VAL A 686 1.10 18.05 10.20
CA VAL A 686 2.00 18.44 11.29
C VAL A 686 1.39 18.10 12.65
N GLY A 687 2.24 17.82 13.64
CA GLY A 687 1.86 17.52 15.03
C GLY A 687 3.08 17.41 15.91
N ASP A 688 2.92 17.41 17.21
CA ASP A 688 4.00 17.28 18.20
C ASP A 688 4.17 15.79 18.55
N MET A 689 4.96 15.07 17.71
CA MET A 689 5.06 13.61 17.76
C MET A 689 5.97 13.09 18.87
N ASP A 690 6.90 13.92 19.35
CA ASP A 690 7.79 13.53 20.45
C ASP A 690 7.51 14.28 21.77
N GLY A 691 6.45 15.09 21.81
CA GLY A 691 5.97 15.75 23.02
C GLY A 691 6.85 16.90 23.51
N ASP A 692 7.76 17.41 22.66
CA ASP A 692 8.72 18.46 23.03
C ASP A 692 8.14 19.89 22.94
N GLY A 693 6.94 20.01 22.39
CA GLY A 693 6.21 21.27 22.26
C GLY A 693 6.49 22.04 20.99
N ARG A 694 7.16 21.44 20.02
CA ARG A 694 7.33 21.93 18.65
C ARG A 694 6.52 21.06 17.69
N LEU A 695 6.06 21.66 16.61
CA LEU A 695 5.36 20.93 15.57
C LEU A 695 6.37 20.22 14.65
N ASP A 696 6.21 18.91 14.50
CA ASP A 696 6.93 18.05 13.57
C ASP A 696 6.18 17.94 12.26
N ILE A 697 6.84 17.49 11.19
CA ILE A 697 6.23 17.30 9.87
C ILE A 697 6.18 15.81 9.55
N ILE A 698 5.03 15.34 9.11
CA ILE A 698 4.83 14.00 8.56
C ILE A 698 4.51 14.11 7.08
N ALA A 699 5.30 13.44 6.24
CA ALA A 699 5.07 13.39 4.81
C ALA A 699 4.91 11.93 4.34
N THR A 700 3.84 11.65 3.60
CA THR A 700 3.59 10.35 3.01
C THR A 700 4.10 10.30 1.57
N SER A 701 4.45 9.11 1.11
CA SER A 701 4.98 8.86 -0.22
C SER A 701 4.44 7.53 -0.79
N TRP A 702 5.25 6.82 -1.58
CA TRP A 702 4.84 5.59 -2.25
C TRP A 702 5.11 4.32 -1.45
N GLY A 703 5.84 4.41 -0.34
CA GLY A 703 6.23 3.26 0.45
C GLY A 703 7.27 2.38 -0.22
N LEU A 704 7.48 1.18 0.31
CA LEU A 704 8.53 0.26 -0.11
C LEU A 704 8.02 -0.94 -0.94
N ASN A 705 6.71 -1.12 -1.08
CA ASN A 705 6.13 -2.20 -1.89
C ASN A 705 5.97 -1.77 -3.35
N THR A 706 7.07 -1.38 -3.94
CA THR A 706 7.15 -0.92 -5.32
C THR A 706 8.38 -1.51 -6.01
N PRO A 707 8.40 -1.62 -7.34
CA PRO A 707 9.60 -2.04 -8.07
C PRO A 707 10.70 -0.97 -8.06
N TRP A 708 10.45 0.17 -7.42
CA TRP A 708 11.37 1.30 -7.34
C TRP A 708 12.17 1.22 -6.04
N SER A 709 13.43 1.57 -6.13
CA SER A 709 14.31 1.71 -4.96
C SER A 709 15.08 3.02 -5.07
N ALA A 710 15.19 3.74 -3.97
CA ALA A 710 15.89 5.02 -3.91
C ALA A 710 16.69 5.13 -2.60
N SER A 711 17.84 5.78 -2.68
CA SER A 711 18.62 6.21 -1.51
C SER A 711 19.38 7.51 -1.87
N ALA A 712 19.93 8.16 -0.87
CA ALA A 712 20.73 9.36 -1.09
C ALA A 712 21.94 9.13 -2.02
N ASP A 713 22.57 7.95 -1.91
CA ASP A 713 23.72 7.57 -2.74
C ASP A 713 23.33 7.01 -4.11
N ARG A 714 22.08 6.53 -4.24
CA ARG A 714 21.53 5.93 -5.46
C ARG A 714 20.08 6.42 -5.65
N PRO A 715 19.90 7.67 -6.08
CA PRO A 715 18.56 8.20 -6.29
C PRO A 715 17.87 7.46 -7.45
N TYR A 716 16.56 7.37 -7.37
CA TYR A 716 15.73 6.94 -8.48
C TYR A 716 15.50 8.16 -9.38
N GLU A 717 16.04 8.13 -10.58
CA GLU A 717 16.07 9.31 -11.45
C GLU A 717 15.02 9.26 -12.55
N LEU A 718 14.49 10.42 -12.87
CA LEU A 718 13.68 10.68 -14.05
C LEU A 718 14.41 11.68 -14.94
N VAL A 719 14.78 11.21 -16.12
CA VAL A 719 15.41 12.04 -17.15
C VAL A 719 14.32 12.64 -18.03
N VAL A 720 14.29 13.96 -18.13
CA VAL A 720 13.23 14.72 -18.77
C VAL A 720 13.78 15.52 -19.94
N GLY A 721 13.29 15.22 -21.14
CA GLY A 721 13.63 15.94 -22.36
C GLY A 721 12.41 16.61 -22.98
N ASN A 722 12.64 17.54 -23.89
CA ASN A 722 11.59 18.16 -24.69
C ASN A 722 11.43 17.37 -25.99
N SER A 723 10.35 16.63 -26.15
CA SER A 723 10.05 15.86 -27.37
C SER A 723 9.10 16.57 -28.35
N GLY A 724 9.01 17.91 -28.27
CA GLY A 724 8.19 18.73 -29.17
C GLY A 724 6.69 18.62 -28.91
N SER A 725 5.90 18.37 -29.95
CA SER A 725 4.42 18.37 -29.87
C SER A 725 3.80 17.19 -29.12
N ARG A 726 4.59 16.19 -28.71
CA ARG A 726 4.12 14.98 -28.00
C ARG A 726 4.26 15.06 -26.48
N GLY A 727 4.63 16.23 -25.96
CA GLY A 727 4.89 16.42 -24.53
C GLY A 727 6.35 16.08 -24.14
N PRO A 728 6.67 16.09 -22.82
CA PRO A 728 8.00 15.76 -22.35
C PRO A 728 8.39 14.31 -22.66
N GLY A 729 9.60 14.11 -23.19
CA GLY A 729 10.22 12.79 -23.24
C GLY A 729 10.64 12.40 -21.83
N LEU A 730 10.26 11.20 -21.39
CA LEU A 730 10.50 10.71 -20.03
C LEU A 730 11.28 9.40 -20.11
N VAL A 731 12.36 9.29 -19.37
CA VAL A 731 13.08 8.02 -19.18
C VAL A 731 13.33 7.83 -17.70
N PHE A 732 12.70 6.83 -17.11
CA PHE A 732 13.03 6.44 -15.75
C PHE A 732 14.35 5.68 -15.77
N ALA A 733 15.27 6.14 -14.96
CA ALA A 733 16.64 5.66 -14.93
C ALA A 733 16.92 4.89 -13.63
N ARG A 734 17.52 3.74 -13.77
CA ARG A 734 17.93 2.90 -12.64
C ARG A 734 19.42 2.59 -12.75
N ASN A 735 20.13 2.78 -11.65
CA ASN A 735 21.50 2.28 -11.52
C ASN A 735 21.48 0.74 -11.47
N ASP A 736 22.00 0.11 -12.50
CA ASP A 736 22.13 -1.36 -12.53
C ASP A 736 23.37 -1.79 -11.74
N SER A 737 23.14 -2.57 -10.67
CA SER A 737 24.20 -3.00 -9.76
C SER A 737 25.21 -3.94 -10.42
N ALA A 738 24.81 -4.65 -11.49
CA ALA A 738 25.68 -5.60 -12.18
C ALA A 738 26.66 -4.91 -13.14
N SER A 739 26.20 -3.89 -13.87
CA SER A 739 27.01 -3.16 -14.84
C SER A 739 27.58 -1.85 -14.30
N GLY A 740 27.05 -1.33 -13.17
CA GLY A 740 27.39 -0.01 -12.64
C GLY A 740 26.93 1.15 -13.54
N ARG A 741 26.08 0.87 -14.51
CA ARG A 741 25.58 1.85 -15.49
C ARG A 741 24.16 2.28 -15.16
N GLU A 742 23.82 3.47 -15.56
CA GLU A 742 22.46 3.97 -15.50
C GLU A 742 21.67 3.45 -16.72
N MET A 743 20.68 2.61 -16.48
CA MET A 743 19.91 1.91 -17.50
C MET A 743 18.45 2.41 -17.52
N PRO A 744 17.80 2.46 -18.71
CA PRO A 744 16.38 2.77 -18.80
C PRO A 744 15.53 1.64 -18.15
N GLN A 745 14.51 2.02 -17.40
CA GLN A 745 13.61 1.05 -16.78
C GLN A 745 12.53 0.56 -17.76
N GLU A 746 12.07 1.44 -18.65
CA GLU A 746 11.02 1.11 -19.61
C GLU A 746 11.54 0.19 -20.71
N PRO A 747 10.68 -0.74 -21.17
CA PRO A 747 11.01 -1.62 -22.31
C PRO A 747 11.08 -0.83 -23.61
N LEU A 748 11.89 -1.33 -24.56
CA LEU A 748 12.11 -0.73 -25.88
C LEU A 748 10.83 -0.30 -26.61
N PRO A 749 9.74 -1.10 -26.67
CA PRO A 749 8.51 -0.69 -27.35
C PRO A 749 7.88 0.56 -26.76
N ARG A 750 7.94 0.71 -25.42
CA ARG A 750 7.33 1.85 -24.73
C ARG A 750 8.12 3.13 -24.95
N LEU A 751 9.44 3.10 -24.79
CA LEU A 751 10.27 4.27 -25.10
C LEU A 751 10.24 4.64 -26.58
N GLY A 752 10.11 3.64 -27.47
CA GLY A 752 9.97 3.86 -28.90
C GLY A 752 8.77 4.70 -29.31
N LEU A 753 7.72 4.77 -28.48
CA LEU A 753 6.56 5.66 -28.71
C LEU A 753 6.96 7.14 -28.71
N MET A 754 7.96 7.51 -27.90
CA MET A 754 8.38 8.91 -27.69
C MET A 754 9.74 9.23 -28.28
N LEU A 755 10.58 8.24 -28.55
CA LEU A 755 11.93 8.39 -29.10
C LEU A 755 11.99 7.79 -30.51
N PRO A 756 11.62 8.55 -31.57
CA PRO A 756 11.67 8.08 -32.94
C PRO A 756 13.08 7.61 -33.32
N GLY A 757 13.18 6.47 -33.98
CA GLY A 757 14.44 5.86 -34.39
C GLY A 757 15.19 5.10 -33.28
N LEU A 758 14.62 4.97 -32.08
CA LEU A 758 15.25 4.17 -31.04
C LEU A 758 15.34 2.68 -31.43
N HIS A 759 14.32 2.13 -32.06
CA HIS A 759 14.35 0.77 -32.60
C HIS A 759 15.49 0.54 -33.58
N ASP A 760 15.69 1.50 -34.50
CA ASP A 760 16.78 1.42 -35.50
C ASP A 760 18.16 1.53 -34.83
N ARG A 761 18.30 2.40 -33.82
CA ARG A 761 19.55 2.54 -33.04
C ARG A 761 19.88 1.31 -32.23
N ALA A 762 18.87 0.73 -31.59
CA ALA A 762 19.03 -0.48 -30.77
C ALA A 762 19.29 -1.71 -31.62
N GLY A 763 18.60 -1.83 -32.77
CA GLY A 763 18.71 -2.95 -33.72
C GLY A 763 18.16 -4.30 -33.19
N SER A 764 18.18 -4.51 -31.86
CA SER A 764 17.63 -5.72 -31.21
C SER A 764 17.31 -5.44 -29.74
N PHE A 765 16.48 -6.26 -29.13
CA PHE A 765 16.19 -6.20 -27.69
C PHE A 765 17.44 -6.53 -26.86
N ALA A 766 18.23 -7.50 -27.31
CA ALA A 766 19.50 -7.85 -26.65
C ALA A 766 20.53 -6.71 -26.67
N ALA A 767 20.55 -5.87 -27.71
CA ALA A 767 21.40 -4.68 -27.76
C ALA A 767 20.83 -3.56 -26.88
N TYR A 768 19.51 -3.30 -26.96
CA TYR A 768 18.83 -2.33 -26.09
C TYR A 768 19.05 -2.63 -24.61
N ALA A 769 18.95 -3.88 -24.20
CA ALA A 769 19.17 -4.33 -22.82
C ALA A 769 20.56 -3.99 -22.26
N LYS A 770 21.50 -3.56 -23.08
CA LYS A 770 22.85 -3.12 -22.69
C LYS A 770 23.06 -1.61 -22.80
N MET A 771 22.08 -0.89 -23.37
CA MET A 771 22.19 0.55 -23.58
C MET A 771 22.00 1.29 -22.27
N SER A 772 22.87 2.26 -22.00
CA SER A 772 22.65 3.26 -20.95
C SER A 772 21.58 4.27 -21.38
N VAL A 773 21.09 5.04 -20.40
CA VAL A 773 20.17 6.16 -20.68
C VAL A 773 20.74 7.13 -21.70
N ASP A 774 22.03 7.48 -21.60
CA ASP A 774 22.68 8.40 -22.56
C ASP A 774 22.75 7.81 -23.98
N GLU A 775 23.00 6.52 -24.12
CA GLU A 775 22.97 5.83 -25.43
C GLU A 775 21.56 5.76 -26.01
N VAL A 776 20.55 5.57 -25.17
CA VAL A 776 19.13 5.60 -25.57
C VAL A 776 18.72 6.98 -26.07
N LEU A 777 19.13 8.03 -25.35
CA LEU A 777 18.84 9.42 -25.73
C LEU A 777 19.68 9.90 -26.94
N GLY A 778 20.88 9.36 -27.12
CA GLY A 778 21.77 9.72 -28.21
C GLY A 778 22.15 11.21 -28.19
N SER A 779 21.89 11.93 -29.30
CA SER A 779 22.22 13.35 -29.41
C SER A 779 21.44 14.25 -28.43
N GLU A 780 20.29 13.79 -27.94
CA GLU A 780 19.44 14.55 -27.01
C GLU A 780 19.92 14.49 -25.56
N ALA A 781 20.86 13.60 -25.23
CA ALA A 781 21.36 13.42 -23.86
C ALA A 781 21.91 14.71 -23.21
N LYS A 782 22.37 15.66 -23.99
CA LYS A 782 22.90 16.95 -23.52
C LYS A 782 21.84 18.03 -23.27
N ALA A 783 20.62 17.80 -23.71
CA ALA A 783 19.53 18.78 -23.68
C ALA A 783 18.44 18.41 -22.62
N VAL A 784 18.69 17.40 -21.80
CA VAL A 784 17.72 16.90 -20.83
C VAL A 784 17.99 17.40 -19.41
N GLY A 785 16.91 17.59 -18.65
CA GLY A 785 16.96 17.78 -17.19
C GLY A 785 16.91 16.43 -16.47
N ARG A 786 17.39 16.41 -15.23
CA ARG A 786 17.30 15.25 -14.33
C ARG A 786 16.68 15.67 -13.01
N ILE A 787 15.72 14.89 -12.56
CA ILE A 787 15.11 15.03 -11.25
C ILE A 787 15.12 13.65 -10.58
N GLY A 788 15.19 13.61 -9.26
CA GLY A 788 15.35 12.34 -8.58
C GLY A 788 14.69 12.29 -7.22
N ALA A 789 14.30 11.08 -6.82
CA ALA A 789 13.87 10.75 -5.48
C ALA A 789 15.01 10.05 -4.73
N THR A 790 15.25 10.47 -3.49
CA THR A 790 16.23 9.85 -2.59
C THR A 790 15.58 8.88 -1.60
N THR A 791 14.26 8.89 -1.52
CA THR A 791 13.47 7.97 -0.71
C THR A 791 12.05 7.83 -1.28
N PHE A 792 11.38 6.72 -0.97
CA PHE A 792 9.94 6.53 -1.14
C PHE A 792 9.23 6.25 0.18
N GLU A 793 9.96 6.27 1.28
CA GLU A 793 9.42 5.99 2.62
C GLU A 793 8.50 7.13 3.09
N HIS A 794 7.42 6.76 3.77
CA HIS A 794 6.66 7.69 4.60
C HIS A 794 7.56 8.13 5.75
N THR A 795 7.73 9.43 5.93
CA THR A 795 8.78 9.99 6.78
C THR A 795 8.22 10.99 7.78
N LEU A 796 8.67 10.85 9.03
CA LEU A 796 8.54 11.84 10.08
C LEU A 796 9.80 12.70 10.11
N PHE A 797 9.64 14.00 10.06
CA PHE A 797 10.69 15.01 10.25
C PHE A 797 10.50 15.66 11.62
N LEU A 798 11.33 15.32 12.58
CA LEU A 798 11.30 15.84 13.94
C LEU A 798 11.96 17.22 14.00
N ASN A 799 11.23 18.22 14.49
CA ASN A 799 11.67 19.61 14.58
C ASN A 799 12.65 19.81 15.75
N ARG A 800 13.89 20.19 15.45
CA ARG A 800 14.91 20.52 16.47
C ARG A 800 15.17 22.01 16.59
N GLY A 801 14.23 22.85 16.12
CA GLY A 801 14.31 24.30 16.10
C GLY A 801 15.07 24.85 14.88
N ASN A 802 16.31 24.45 14.67
CA ASN A 802 17.15 24.93 13.57
C ASN A 802 17.39 23.90 12.46
N ARG A 803 16.82 22.69 12.58
CA ARG A 803 16.90 21.61 11.61
C ARG A 803 15.79 20.60 11.86
N PHE A 804 15.57 19.72 10.93
CA PHE A 804 14.74 18.52 11.09
C PHE A 804 15.59 17.25 11.09
N ASP A 805 15.24 16.31 11.96
CA ASP A 805 15.80 14.96 11.99
C ASP A 805 14.78 14.01 11.33
N ALA A 806 15.13 13.41 10.18
CA ALA A 806 14.25 12.50 9.47
C ALA A 806 14.25 11.10 10.07
N ARG A 807 13.07 10.50 10.20
CA ARG A 807 12.85 9.10 10.59
C ARG A 807 11.81 8.47 9.68
N ALA A 808 12.09 7.29 9.14
CA ALA A 808 11.06 6.51 8.47
C ALA A 808 9.97 6.10 9.46
N LEU A 809 8.70 6.11 9.03
CA LEU A 809 7.61 5.49 9.79
C LEU A 809 7.84 3.97 9.87
N PRO A 810 7.17 3.27 10.80
CA PRO A 810 7.32 1.83 10.96
C PRO A 810 7.20 1.07 9.62
N ARG A 811 7.97 -0.01 9.48
CA ARG A 811 8.04 -0.78 8.24
C ARG A 811 6.65 -1.22 7.75
N ALA A 812 5.75 -1.62 8.65
CA ALA A 812 4.38 -2.00 8.30
C ALA A 812 3.60 -0.89 7.59
N ALA A 813 3.87 0.38 7.90
CA ALA A 813 3.25 1.52 7.23
C ALA A 813 3.71 1.67 5.78
N GLN A 814 4.90 1.15 5.43
CA GLN A 814 5.54 1.28 4.12
C GLN A 814 5.01 0.30 3.06
N ILE A 815 4.00 -0.51 3.39
CA ILE A 815 3.53 -1.60 2.51
C ILE A 815 2.73 -1.10 1.29
N ALA A 816 2.28 0.13 1.29
CA ALA A 816 1.51 0.72 0.20
C ALA A 816 1.72 2.24 0.13
N PRO A 817 1.45 2.89 -1.02
CA PRO A 817 1.36 4.34 -1.08
C PRO A 817 0.32 4.86 -0.08
N ALA A 818 0.62 5.99 0.56
CA ALA A 818 -0.34 6.68 1.40
C ALA A 818 -0.55 8.11 0.90
N PHE A 819 -1.79 8.56 0.93
CA PHE A 819 -2.23 9.89 0.54
C PHE A 819 -2.72 10.66 1.76
N GLY A 820 -3.94 10.41 2.20
CA GLY A 820 -4.47 11.03 3.42
C GLY A 820 -3.62 10.66 4.64
N VAL A 821 -3.24 11.67 5.41
CA VAL A 821 -2.52 11.49 6.67
C VAL A 821 -3.14 12.36 7.76
N VAL A 822 -3.59 11.71 8.83
CA VAL A 822 -4.25 12.37 9.97
C VAL A 822 -3.39 12.20 11.20
N ALA A 823 -3.09 13.31 11.87
CA ALA A 823 -2.50 13.31 13.19
C ALA A 823 -3.58 13.64 14.22
N ALA A 824 -3.81 12.74 15.19
CA ALA A 824 -4.76 12.89 16.28
C ALA A 824 -4.45 11.87 17.39
N ASP A 825 -4.98 12.08 18.58
CA ASP A 825 -4.86 11.15 19.72
C ASP A 825 -6.10 10.23 19.70
N PHE A 826 -6.01 9.13 18.99
CA PHE A 826 -7.15 8.21 18.80
C PHE A 826 -7.43 7.33 20.04
N ASP A 827 -6.41 6.94 20.80
CA ASP A 827 -6.60 6.13 22.00
C ASP A 827 -6.81 6.96 23.27
N GLY A 828 -6.64 8.29 23.19
CA GLY A 828 -6.87 9.24 24.27
C GLY A 828 -5.79 9.17 25.35
N ASP A 829 -4.56 8.79 25.03
CA ASP A 829 -3.46 8.66 25.98
C ASP A 829 -2.63 9.96 26.13
N GLY A 830 -2.86 10.94 25.27
CA GLY A 830 -2.21 12.24 25.26
C GLY A 830 -0.98 12.34 24.37
N ARG A 831 -0.76 11.37 23.49
CA ARG A 831 0.27 11.38 22.46
C ARG A 831 -0.39 11.49 21.09
N GLU A 832 0.36 11.94 20.12
CA GLU A 832 -0.15 11.98 18.75
C GLU A 832 -0.01 10.63 18.08
N ASP A 833 -1.13 10.12 17.55
CA ASP A 833 -1.20 8.95 16.66
C ASP A 833 -1.30 9.41 15.21
N LEU A 834 -1.09 8.48 14.27
CA LEU A 834 -1.24 8.73 12.86
C LEU A 834 -2.19 7.72 12.23
N PHE A 835 -3.02 8.19 11.30
CA PHE A 835 -3.73 7.33 10.37
C PHE A 835 -3.27 7.64 8.94
N LEU A 836 -3.04 6.60 8.13
CA LEU A 836 -2.64 6.67 6.73
C LEU A 836 -3.71 6.06 5.83
N ALA A 837 -4.29 6.86 4.93
CA ALA A 837 -5.18 6.39 3.87
C ALA A 837 -4.32 5.87 2.71
N GLN A 838 -4.41 4.59 2.44
CA GLN A 838 -3.47 3.86 1.58
C GLN A 838 -4.09 3.45 0.25
N ASN A 839 -3.24 2.97 -0.65
CA ASN A 839 -3.50 2.33 -1.93
C ASN A 839 -3.59 3.28 -3.14
N PHE A 840 -3.17 2.75 -4.29
CA PHE A 840 -3.27 3.42 -5.58
C PHE A 840 -3.40 2.41 -6.73
N SER A 841 -4.58 2.29 -7.30
CA SER A 841 -4.88 1.40 -8.44
C SER A 841 -4.75 2.07 -9.81
N PRO A 842 -4.86 3.41 -9.99
CA PRO A 842 -4.86 4.05 -11.30
C PRO A 842 -3.45 4.15 -11.94
N THR A 843 -2.80 3.01 -12.13
CA THR A 843 -1.52 2.89 -12.81
C THR A 843 -1.71 2.65 -14.32
N GLU A 844 -0.65 2.75 -15.11
CA GLU A 844 -0.72 2.35 -16.51
C GLU A 844 -0.95 0.83 -16.64
N THR A 845 -1.36 0.36 -17.83
CA THR A 845 -1.80 -1.04 -18.00
C THR A 845 -0.71 -2.08 -17.73
N GLY A 846 0.55 -1.77 -18.02
CA GLY A 846 1.69 -2.66 -17.78
C GLY A 846 2.29 -2.56 -16.38
N THR A 847 1.74 -1.72 -15.50
CA THR A 847 2.22 -1.55 -14.12
C THR A 847 1.19 -2.10 -13.14
N MET A 848 1.63 -2.88 -12.15
CA MET A 848 0.77 -3.42 -11.10
C MET A 848 0.04 -2.31 -10.32
N ARG A 849 -1.00 -2.68 -9.60
CA ARG A 849 -1.62 -1.83 -8.59
C ARG A 849 -0.73 -1.77 -7.35
N PHE A 850 -0.79 -0.66 -6.64
CA PHE A 850 -0.13 -0.51 -5.34
C PHE A 850 -1.20 -0.54 -4.25
N ASP A 851 -1.79 -1.71 -4.01
CA ASP A 851 -3.01 -1.86 -3.22
C ASP A 851 -2.88 -2.82 -2.02
N ALA A 852 -1.64 -3.04 -1.54
CA ALA A 852 -1.37 -3.90 -0.40
C ALA A 852 -1.80 -3.31 0.97
N GLY A 853 -2.27 -2.07 1.03
CA GLY A 853 -2.73 -1.41 2.24
C GLY A 853 -4.16 -1.78 2.64
N ALA A 854 -4.49 -1.54 3.91
CA ALA A 854 -5.84 -1.66 4.45
C ALA A 854 -6.25 -0.42 5.28
N GLY A 855 -5.50 0.69 5.15
CA GLY A 855 -5.57 1.84 6.04
C GLY A 855 -4.78 1.57 7.33
N GLN A 856 -3.68 2.28 7.54
CA GLN A 856 -2.76 1.98 8.64
C GLN A 856 -2.94 2.98 9.80
N LEU A 857 -3.31 2.46 10.97
CA LEU A 857 -3.26 3.20 12.23
C LEU A 857 -1.91 2.96 12.91
N LEU A 858 -1.30 4.03 13.41
CA LEU A 858 -0.02 4.03 14.12
C LEU A 858 -0.20 4.72 15.47
N PHE A 859 -0.05 4.01 16.58
CA PHE A 859 -0.09 4.59 17.92
C PHE A 859 1.26 5.19 18.28
N GLY A 860 1.25 6.45 18.71
CA GLY A 860 2.46 7.18 19.07
C GLY A 860 3.02 6.78 20.44
N ASN A 861 4.33 6.60 20.55
CA ASN A 861 4.99 6.33 21.82
C ASN A 861 5.36 7.63 22.59
N GLY A 862 5.20 8.80 21.93
CA GLY A 862 5.54 10.10 22.49
C GLY A 862 7.03 10.45 22.47
N ASP A 863 7.82 9.73 21.67
CA ASP A 863 9.24 9.96 21.42
C ASP A 863 9.57 10.01 19.91
N GLY A 864 8.54 10.16 19.08
CA GLY A 864 8.62 10.08 17.61
C GLY A 864 8.73 8.66 17.08
N ALA A 865 8.52 7.63 17.89
CA ALA A 865 8.34 6.25 17.46
C ALA A 865 6.86 5.84 17.52
N PHE A 866 6.48 4.83 16.76
CA PHE A 866 5.10 4.38 16.63
C PHE A 866 4.99 2.86 16.72
N HIS A 867 3.86 2.39 17.25
CA HIS A 867 3.40 1.02 17.12
C HIS A 867 2.40 0.95 15.97
N ALA A 868 2.66 0.09 14.98
CA ALA A 868 1.74 -0.15 13.87
C ALA A 868 0.62 -1.11 14.33
N ALA A 869 -0.60 -0.61 14.38
CA ALA A 869 -1.74 -1.43 14.74
C ALA A 869 -2.09 -2.43 13.65
N THR A 870 -2.41 -3.65 14.04
CA THR A 870 -3.01 -4.65 13.15
C THR A 870 -4.45 -4.25 12.81
N VAL A 871 -5.02 -4.85 11.75
CA VAL A 871 -6.44 -4.68 11.40
C VAL A 871 -7.35 -5.08 12.58
N ARG A 872 -6.96 -6.10 13.34
CA ARG A 872 -7.70 -6.54 14.52
C ARG A 872 -7.67 -5.53 15.67
N GLU A 873 -6.55 -4.88 15.92
CA GLU A 873 -6.41 -3.85 16.96
C GLU A 873 -7.13 -2.56 16.56
N SER A 874 -6.95 -2.13 15.31
CA SER A 874 -7.56 -0.90 14.80
C SER A 874 -9.06 -1.08 14.53
N GLY A 875 -9.49 -2.22 14.01
CA GLY A 875 -10.81 -2.46 13.46
C GLY A 875 -11.00 -1.91 12.04
N ILE A 876 -9.99 -1.21 11.51
CA ILE A 876 -10.06 -0.55 10.19
C ILE A 876 -9.60 -1.52 9.11
N SER A 877 -10.43 -1.66 8.06
CA SER A 877 -10.10 -2.44 6.86
C SER A 877 -10.62 -1.69 5.62
N ILE A 878 -9.77 -0.84 5.04
CA ILE A 878 -10.07 -0.04 3.84
C ILE A 878 -9.22 -0.58 2.69
N LEU A 879 -9.83 -1.39 1.85
CA LEU A 879 -9.15 -2.10 0.77
C LEU A 879 -9.18 -1.34 -0.57
N GLY A 880 -9.97 -0.28 -0.69
CA GLY A 880 -10.00 0.58 -1.87
C GLY A 880 -8.89 1.64 -1.86
N ASP A 881 -8.92 2.50 -2.87
CA ASP A 881 -7.96 3.59 -3.04
C ASP A 881 -8.27 4.75 -2.08
N GLY A 882 -7.76 4.71 -0.87
CA GLY A 882 -7.89 5.80 0.11
C GLY A 882 -7.22 7.08 -0.41
N ARG A 883 -7.94 8.21 -0.29
CA ARG A 883 -7.44 9.54 -0.66
C ARG A 883 -7.49 10.47 0.55
N GLY A 884 -8.41 11.40 0.60
CA GLY A 884 -8.56 12.27 1.75
C GLY A 884 -8.98 11.50 3.01
N ALA A 885 -8.44 11.91 4.15
CA ALA A 885 -8.83 11.40 5.46
C ALA A 885 -8.93 12.56 6.46
N ALA A 886 -9.92 12.53 7.32
CA ALA A 886 -10.14 13.61 8.30
C ALA A 886 -10.75 13.07 9.60
N ALA A 887 -10.30 13.64 10.73
CA ALA A 887 -10.74 13.28 12.08
C ALA A 887 -11.68 14.32 12.67
N ALA A 888 -12.69 13.86 13.41
CA ALA A 888 -13.59 14.70 14.22
C ALA A 888 -14.27 13.83 15.29
N ASP A 889 -14.85 14.45 16.30
CA ASP A 889 -15.77 13.82 17.25
C ASP A 889 -17.22 14.10 16.78
N TYR A 890 -17.71 13.26 15.83
CA TYR A 890 -18.97 13.56 15.14
C TYR A 890 -20.23 13.37 15.99
N ASP A 891 -20.17 12.54 17.01
CA ASP A 891 -21.32 12.26 17.89
C ASP A 891 -21.25 12.97 19.25
N GLY A 892 -20.12 13.62 19.53
CA GLY A 892 -19.93 14.43 20.73
C GLY A 892 -19.60 13.62 21.98
N ASP A 893 -19.10 12.40 21.82
CA ASP A 893 -18.78 11.50 22.93
C ASP A 893 -17.39 11.75 23.54
N GLY A 894 -16.61 12.65 22.96
CA GLY A 894 -15.27 13.03 23.42
C GLY A 894 -14.17 12.09 22.95
N ARG A 895 -14.41 11.27 21.90
CA ARG A 895 -13.41 10.45 21.23
C ARG A 895 -13.24 10.93 19.79
N VAL A 896 -12.07 10.70 19.25
CA VAL A 896 -11.78 11.11 17.87
C VAL A 896 -12.18 10.02 16.92
N ASP A 897 -13.14 10.29 16.03
CA ASP A 897 -13.59 9.43 14.95
C ASP A 897 -12.84 9.75 13.64
N LEU A 898 -13.00 8.90 12.64
CA LEU A 898 -12.27 9.00 11.38
C LEU A 898 -13.20 8.84 10.18
N ALA A 899 -13.13 9.75 9.21
CA ALA A 899 -13.76 9.61 7.92
C ALA A 899 -12.69 9.51 6.81
N VAL A 900 -12.89 8.60 5.85
CA VAL A 900 -11.94 8.36 4.75
C VAL A 900 -12.69 8.34 3.42
N ALA A 901 -12.28 9.22 2.51
CA ALA A 901 -12.77 9.24 1.15
C ALA A 901 -11.93 8.31 0.26
N GLN A 902 -12.57 7.60 -0.66
CA GLN A 902 -11.95 6.67 -1.58
C GLN A 902 -12.23 7.05 -3.03
N ASN A 903 -11.24 6.88 -3.91
CA ASN A 903 -11.42 7.11 -5.34
C ASN A 903 -12.30 6.01 -5.95
N GLY A 904 -13.39 6.42 -6.62
CA GLY A 904 -14.31 5.49 -7.28
C GLY A 904 -15.06 4.52 -6.35
N ALA A 905 -15.05 4.75 -5.03
CA ALA A 905 -15.62 3.86 -4.03
C ALA A 905 -16.38 4.61 -2.93
N ALA A 906 -16.94 3.87 -1.97
CA ALA A 906 -17.69 4.44 -0.86
C ALA A 906 -16.79 5.25 0.08
N THR A 907 -17.26 6.41 0.54
CA THR A 907 -16.69 7.09 1.70
C THR A 907 -16.97 6.25 2.94
N THR A 908 -15.97 6.05 3.81
CA THR A 908 -16.10 5.26 5.03
C THR A 908 -16.04 6.14 6.26
N LEU A 909 -16.78 5.73 7.30
CA LEU A 909 -16.81 6.37 8.62
C LEU A 909 -16.49 5.32 9.68
N TRP A 910 -15.54 5.62 10.54
CA TRP A 910 -15.04 4.75 11.59
C TRP A 910 -15.28 5.39 12.93
N HIS A 911 -16.16 4.77 13.74
CA HIS A 911 -16.53 5.24 15.06
C HIS A 911 -15.58 4.69 16.12
N ASN A 912 -15.00 5.56 16.92
CA ASN A 912 -14.08 5.22 18.00
C ASN A 912 -14.84 4.79 19.27
N VAL A 913 -14.84 3.49 19.56
CA VAL A 913 -15.59 2.91 20.68
C VAL A 913 -14.74 2.67 21.93
N ARG A 914 -13.42 2.86 21.85
CA ARG A 914 -12.51 2.43 22.94
C ARG A 914 -11.52 3.49 23.40
N GLY A 915 -11.22 4.52 22.61
CA GLY A 915 -10.39 5.63 23.04
C GLY A 915 -10.87 6.27 24.34
N ARG A 916 -9.97 6.82 25.12
CA ARG A 916 -10.35 7.56 26.33
C ARG A 916 -11.02 8.87 25.94
N GLN A 917 -12.08 9.22 26.66
CA GLN A 917 -12.77 10.49 26.42
C GLN A 917 -11.90 11.68 26.82
N GLY A 918 -11.66 12.59 25.88
CA GLY A 918 -10.91 13.81 26.05
C GLY A 918 -11.75 15.03 26.45
N LEU A 919 -11.13 16.20 26.39
CA LEU A 919 -11.74 17.51 26.52
C LEU A 919 -12.02 18.05 25.09
N ARG A 920 -13.27 18.31 24.79
CA ARG A 920 -13.72 18.95 23.55
C ARG A 920 -13.50 20.45 23.69
N VAL A 921 -12.71 21.01 22.80
CA VAL A 921 -12.37 22.46 22.81
C VAL A 921 -13.01 23.13 21.61
N HIS A 922 -13.89 24.07 21.90
CA HIS A 922 -14.54 24.92 20.91
C HIS A 922 -13.88 26.31 20.94
N LEU A 923 -13.38 26.76 19.80
CA LEU A 923 -12.81 28.08 19.64
C LEU A 923 -13.81 29.05 19.01
N ASP A 924 -14.07 30.16 19.67
CA ASP A 924 -14.80 31.29 19.11
C ASP A 924 -13.78 32.38 18.70
N GLY A 925 -13.25 32.28 17.50
CA GLY A 925 -12.26 33.19 16.96
C GLY A 925 -12.85 34.57 16.57
N LEU A 926 -12.06 35.40 15.93
CA LEU A 926 -12.51 36.67 15.37
C LEU A 926 -13.40 36.46 14.15
N ALA A 927 -14.20 37.45 13.78
CA ALA A 927 -15.18 37.36 12.67
C ALA A 927 -14.55 36.97 11.32
N GLY A 928 -13.29 37.30 11.07
CA GLY A 928 -12.55 36.92 9.85
C GLY A 928 -11.96 35.48 9.91
N ASN A 929 -11.81 34.94 11.13
CA ASN A 929 -11.29 33.61 11.42
C ASN A 929 -12.09 32.98 12.59
N PRO A 930 -13.38 32.65 12.40
CA PRO A 930 -14.23 32.19 13.49
C PRO A 930 -13.83 30.84 14.06
N LEU A 931 -13.18 29.97 13.28
CA LEU A 931 -12.70 28.66 13.72
C LEU A 931 -11.38 28.71 14.52
N GLY A 932 -10.74 29.90 14.60
CA GLY A 932 -9.44 30.03 15.28
C GLY A 932 -8.30 29.30 14.55
N VAL A 933 -8.31 29.25 13.22
CA VAL A 933 -7.23 28.68 12.41
C VAL A 933 -5.90 29.36 12.79
N GLY A 934 -4.85 28.57 13.07
CA GLY A 934 -3.57 29.02 13.60
C GLY A 934 -3.49 29.08 15.13
N ALA A 935 -4.59 28.78 15.84
CA ALA A 935 -4.54 28.70 17.30
C ALA A 935 -3.90 27.40 17.78
N GLN A 936 -3.02 27.49 18.76
CA GLN A 936 -2.37 26.35 19.39
C GLN A 936 -2.97 26.05 20.77
N LEU A 937 -3.15 24.77 21.06
CA LEU A 937 -3.82 24.27 22.25
C LEU A 937 -2.90 23.30 23.00
N ARG A 938 -2.85 23.39 24.33
CA ARG A 938 -2.13 22.45 25.20
C ARG A 938 -2.85 22.28 26.55
N ILE A 939 -2.95 21.05 27.01
CA ILE A 939 -3.41 20.80 28.41
C ILE A 939 -2.29 21.15 29.39
N VAL A 940 -2.66 21.81 30.47
CA VAL A 940 -1.73 22.20 31.56
C VAL A 940 -2.01 21.33 32.77
N SER A 941 -0.98 20.63 33.25
CA SER A 941 -0.98 19.83 34.48
C SER A 941 0.10 20.34 35.43
N GLY A 942 -0.28 21.19 36.36
CA GLY A 942 0.66 21.88 37.26
C GLY A 942 1.62 22.81 36.46
N THR A 943 2.89 22.46 36.40
CA THR A 943 3.91 23.21 35.61
C THR A 943 4.19 22.58 34.23
N ARG A 944 3.60 21.43 33.94
CA ARG A 944 3.80 20.72 32.66
C ARG A 944 2.75 21.15 31.64
N ARG A 945 3.16 21.27 30.40
CA ARG A 945 2.27 21.40 29.24
C ARG A 945 2.33 20.10 28.44
N GLY A 946 1.19 19.58 28.04
CA GLY A 946 1.08 18.45 27.11
C GLY A 946 1.58 18.81 25.69
N PRO A 947 1.48 17.89 24.72
CA PRO A 947 1.80 18.15 23.32
C PRO A 947 1.03 19.36 22.78
N VAL A 948 1.62 20.04 21.79
CA VAL A 948 0.96 21.16 21.12
C VAL A 948 0.09 20.63 19.98
N ARG A 949 -1.15 21.13 19.90
CA ARG A 949 -2.04 20.94 18.74
C ARG A 949 -2.40 22.28 18.17
N GLU A 950 -2.35 22.38 16.84
CA GLU A 950 -2.73 23.59 16.11
C GLU A 950 -3.98 23.34 15.26
N VAL A 951 -4.93 24.27 15.32
CA VAL A 951 -6.12 24.23 14.47
C VAL A 951 -5.74 24.72 13.08
N ARG A 952 -5.94 23.88 12.08
CA ARG A 952 -5.54 24.15 10.69
C ARG A 952 -6.72 24.03 9.72
N ALA A 953 -6.61 24.73 8.60
CA ALA A 953 -7.52 24.61 7.47
C ALA A 953 -6.73 24.26 6.22
N GLY A 954 -6.72 22.96 5.88
CA GLY A 954 -5.94 22.33 4.82
C GLY A 954 -4.82 21.45 5.36
N GLY A 955 -4.32 20.54 4.52
CA GLY A 955 -3.35 19.52 4.84
C GLY A 955 -3.97 18.11 4.84
N GLY A 956 -3.18 17.07 5.17
CA GLY A 956 -3.67 15.70 5.22
C GLY A 956 -4.14 15.15 3.88
N TYR A 957 -3.60 15.62 2.79
CA TYR A 957 -3.99 15.35 1.41
C TYR A 957 -5.42 15.83 1.07
N TRP A 958 -5.54 17.13 0.76
CA TRP A 958 -6.78 17.80 0.33
C TRP A 958 -7.91 17.70 1.37
N SER A 959 -7.56 17.64 2.65
CA SER A 959 -8.52 17.36 3.72
C SER A 959 -8.50 18.43 4.79
N MET A 960 -9.49 18.38 5.69
CA MET A 960 -9.54 19.22 6.86
C MET A 960 -10.19 18.45 8.02
N ASN A 961 -9.48 18.38 9.14
CA ASN A 961 -10.03 17.87 10.39
C ASN A 961 -11.10 18.80 10.97
N GLY A 962 -11.91 18.27 11.86
CA GLY A 962 -12.88 19.06 12.61
C GLY A 962 -12.24 20.20 13.39
N ALA A 963 -12.94 21.32 13.46
CA ALA A 963 -12.52 22.49 14.24
C ALA A 963 -12.67 22.28 15.75
N ILE A 964 -13.53 21.34 16.17
CA ILE A 964 -13.69 20.93 17.57
C ILE A 964 -12.54 19.98 17.91
N THR A 965 -11.53 20.50 18.61
CA THR A 965 -10.35 19.71 18.94
C THR A 965 -10.58 18.90 20.20
N VAL A 966 -10.36 17.59 20.16
CA VAL A 966 -10.38 16.72 21.35
C VAL A 966 -8.97 16.58 21.88
N LEU A 967 -8.77 16.91 23.16
CA LEU A 967 -7.49 16.79 23.85
C LEU A 967 -7.60 15.76 24.97
N ALA A 968 -6.62 14.87 25.11
CA ALA A 968 -6.55 14.00 26.28
C ALA A 968 -6.59 14.80 27.58
N LEU A 969 -7.34 14.29 28.55
CA LEU A 969 -7.53 14.99 29.84
C LEU A 969 -6.93 14.17 30.97
N PRO A 970 -5.64 14.37 31.29
CA PRO A 970 -5.01 13.71 32.42
C PRO A 970 -5.74 14.04 33.76
N PRO A 971 -5.72 13.13 34.75
CA PRO A 971 -6.40 13.37 36.04
C PRO A 971 -5.92 14.61 36.80
N ASP A 972 -4.71 15.06 36.53
CA ASP A 972 -4.07 16.23 37.14
C ASP A 972 -4.15 17.49 36.24
N ALA A 973 -4.95 17.48 35.18
CA ALA A 973 -5.18 18.64 34.34
C ALA A 973 -5.83 19.77 35.13
N THR A 974 -5.31 20.98 35.00
CA THR A 974 -5.77 22.18 35.73
C THR A 974 -6.30 23.28 34.85
N ALA A 975 -5.76 23.37 33.61
CA ALA A 975 -6.14 24.43 32.67
C ALA A 975 -5.86 24.01 31.21
N LEU A 976 -6.49 24.72 30.29
CA LEU A 976 -6.18 24.75 28.88
C LEU A 976 -5.37 26.01 28.58
N TRP A 977 -4.20 25.85 27.97
CA TRP A 977 -3.43 26.94 27.37
C TRP A 977 -3.82 27.09 25.92
N VAL A 978 -4.11 28.28 25.49
CA VAL A 978 -4.44 28.65 24.13
C VAL A 978 -3.53 29.78 23.70
N ARG A 979 -2.82 29.61 22.59
CA ARG A 979 -2.11 30.68 21.89
C ARG A 979 -2.84 30.96 20.57
N TRP A 980 -3.42 32.13 20.48
CA TRP A 980 -4.10 32.61 19.29
C TRP A 980 -3.07 33.05 18.21
N PRO A 981 -3.45 33.11 16.94
CA PRO A 981 -2.60 33.67 15.90
C PRO A 981 -1.98 35.01 16.33
N LEU A 982 -0.77 35.27 15.87
CA LEU A 982 0.06 36.44 16.28
C LEU A 982 0.48 36.41 17.74
N GLY A 983 0.46 35.28 18.43
CA GLY A 983 1.16 35.02 19.67
C GLY A 983 0.42 35.39 20.98
N ARG A 984 -0.85 35.84 20.93
CA ARG A 984 -1.60 36.16 22.16
C ARG A 984 -1.96 34.90 22.95
N GLU A 985 -1.53 34.81 24.20
CA GLU A 985 -1.77 33.63 25.05
C GLU A 985 -2.98 33.84 26.00
N GLN A 986 -3.67 32.77 26.30
CA GLN A 986 -4.78 32.70 27.25
C GLN A 986 -4.71 31.37 28.01
N ILE A 987 -4.91 31.41 29.35
CA ILE A 987 -5.02 30.22 30.19
C ILE A 987 -6.44 30.14 30.74
N VAL A 988 -7.15 29.07 30.43
CA VAL A 988 -8.53 28.84 30.83
C VAL A 988 -8.59 27.69 31.79
N PRO A 989 -9.02 27.91 33.07
CA PRO A 989 -9.16 26.84 34.04
C PRO A 989 -10.15 25.75 33.57
N ILE A 990 -9.82 24.51 33.85
CA ILE A 990 -10.69 23.35 33.58
C ILE A 990 -11.33 22.93 34.92
N ALA A 991 -12.66 22.94 34.98
CA ALA A 991 -13.38 22.45 36.16
C ALA A 991 -13.32 20.91 36.26
N SER A 992 -13.39 20.41 37.51
CA SER A 992 -13.43 18.94 37.71
C SER A 992 -14.62 18.31 36.98
N GLY A 993 -14.35 17.30 36.16
CA GLY A 993 -15.35 16.60 35.38
C GLY A 993 -15.81 17.33 34.10
N GLN A 994 -15.24 18.48 33.78
CA GLN A 994 -15.53 19.19 32.55
C GLN A 994 -15.00 18.44 31.33
N ARG A 995 -15.84 18.26 30.31
CA ARG A 995 -15.51 17.57 29.05
C ARG A 995 -15.70 18.44 27.81
N ASP A 996 -16.30 19.62 28.01
CA ASP A 996 -16.59 20.61 26.97
C ASP A 996 -16.14 21.99 27.41
N ILE A 997 -15.41 22.71 26.58
CA ILE A 997 -14.93 24.06 26.93
C ILE A 997 -15.02 24.98 25.70
N HIS A 998 -15.64 26.15 25.87
CA HIS A 998 -15.68 27.21 24.89
C HIS A 998 -14.68 28.31 25.24
N VAL A 999 -13.80 28.62 24.29
CA VAL A 999 -12.77 29.64 24.49
C VAL A 999 -12.92 30.72 23.42
N ARG A 1000 -13.18 31.93 23.87
CA ARG A 1000 -13.38 33.07 22.96
C ARG A 1000 -12.11 33.92 22.86
N ALA A 1001 -11.75 34.26 21.63
CA ALA A 1001 -10.66 35.20 21.37
C ALA A 1001 -11.03 36.57 21.99
N ALA A 1002 -10.14 37.14 22.77
CA ALA A 1002 -10.34 38.49 23.29
C ALA A 1002 -10.05 39.49 22.14
N ARG A 1003 -10.91 40.49 21.99
CA ARG A 1003 -10.82 41.58 20.99
C ARG A 1003 -9.57 42.45 21.18
#